data_7cd02ff02e84103e66b9efc1c0b55fee
#
_entry.id   7cd02ff02e84103e66b9efc1c0b55fee
#
_cell.length_a   1.000
_cell.length_b   1.000
_cell.length_c   1.000
_cell.angle_alpha   90.00
_cell.angle_beta   90.00
_cell.angle_gamma   90.00
#
_symmetry.space_group_name_H-M   'P 1'
#
loop_
_entity.id
_entity.type
_entity.pdbx_description
1 polymer ?
#
loop_
_entity_poly.entity_id
_entity_poly.type
_entity_poly.pdbx_seq_one_letter_code
_entity_poly.pdbx_strand_id
1 'polypeptide(L)'
;MLSDDQITELCTLALRVEDHYETPQDIEWGLEGGKFYLLQARPITTLYPLPESWRGRKDHRIYISLGHIQVMTSPVSPMGRSVLSLFFPFGRPRKPGVYNPLLAEAGERLYIDITPVLTRKFLRKKYTGGMKGVDFLMGKGVEEALEEPGVLEGILSTEKKPKIASAFPYIKGILPSVVKGILTSKPLPRREKIVSGLETYLSSVEENTGGLKGAEERLIYLRDELENFVFKVLPLLGVLFPALIIRSKIRGKIQEWVDSDLDEEIQAVERGLEGNITTQMDLETGDLTDRLKDLPMLAAFFKESGMDIGALEKGRLLKGSETFYREFDRFMEHYGFRGLSEIDIKNERWKDDPKALLQIITTHAESEEKGAHRAHFYQLTKKAEEAVETIILSVRNSAGGRKGVSRSRKMRKMLNLFRCYMPLREHGKYYLMKLFSIIREELLDDAEQLCKTSVFRGTDDVWFLEYNEMVALAGKLDSGYVFQPEEIKDLQKRIDSGRSRFERFCDVEPPRVLMGNGTIPRPSYSSEGIPEGALIGMGVSAGVVEGRARVITDPGEESLLKGEILIAPFTDPAWTPLFINAAAVVIEVGGTMTHGSVIAREYGIPAVVSIPGVTESVKTGRHIRVNGSRGFVELLD
;
A
#
# COMPACT_ATOMS: atom_id res chain seq x y z
N MET A 1 30.53 -39.20 -19.41
CA MET A 1 29.98 -37.94 -19.97
C MET A 1 28.78 -38.31 -20.84
N LEU A 2 27.69 -37.58 -20.78
CA LEU A 2 26.53 -37.78 -21.64
C LEU A 2 26.87 -37.34 -23.06
N SER A 3 26.33 -38.03 -24.09
CA SER A 3 26.36 -37.56 -25.46
C SER A 3 25.37 -36.40 -25.69
N ASP A 4 25.51 -35.66 -26.79
CA ASP A 4 24.60 -34.55 -27.12
C ASP A 4 23.13 -35.02 -27.25
N ASP A 5 22.92 -36.23 -27.82
CA ASP A 5 21.59 -36.85 -27.90
C ASP A 5 21.01 -37.15 -26.52
N GLN A 6 21.85 -37.68 -25.63
CA GLN A 6 21.43 -37.95 -24.22
C GLN A 6 21.13 -36.67 -23.46
N ILE A 7 21.90 -35.59 -23.70
CA ILE A 7 21.60 -34.26 -23.08
C ILE A 7 20.25 -33.76 -23.58
N THR A 8 19.98 -33.88 -24.89
CA THR A 8 18.69 -33.47 -25.48
C THR A 8 17.54 -34.29 -24.93
N GLU A 9 17.69 -35.60 -24.76
CA GLU A 9 16.69 -36.48 -24.18
C GLU A 9 16.42 -36.11 -22.70
N LEU A 10 17.46 -35.86 -21.91
CA LEU A 10 17.34 -35.43 -20.53
C LEU A 10 16.63 -34.07 -20.41
N CYS A 11 16.98 -33.09 -21.26
CA CYS A 11 16.31 -31.81 -21.30
C CYS A 11 14.82 -31.97 -21.65
N THR A 12 14.50 -32.86 -22.61
CA THR A 12 13.10 -33.14 -22.98
C THR A 12 12.33 -33.78 -21.83
N LEU A 13 12.98 -34.67 -21.05
CA LEU A 13 12.38 -35.25 -19.86
C LEU A 13 12.12 -34.17 -18.79
N ALA A 14 13.09 -33.29 -18.54
CA ALA A 14 12.97 -32.19 -17.58
C ALA A 14 11.82 -31.23 -17.95
N LEU A 15 11.69 -30.84 -19.21
CA LEU A 15 10.59 -30.01 -19.70
C LEU A 15 9.22 -30.68 -19.50
N ARG A 16 9.12 -31.99 -19.76
CA ARG A 16 7.87 -32.73 -19.49
C ARG A 16 7.52 -32.77 -18.02
N VAL A 17 8.51 -32.82 -17.13
CA VAL A 17 8.28 -32.76 -15.67
C VAL A 17 7.83 -31.37 -15.26
N GLU A 18 8.47 -30.30 -15.79
CA GLU A 18 8.05 -28.92 -15.57
C GLU A 18 6.63 -28.68 -16.06
N ASP A 19 6.28 -29.15 -17.25
CA ASP A 19 4.92 -29.04 -17.83
C ASP A 19 3.88 -29.78 -16.97
N HIS A 20 4.26 -30.96 -16.41
CA HIS A 20 3.36 -31.76 -15.58
C HIS A 20 3.05 -31.08 -14.24
N TYR A 21 4.05 -30.50 -13.59
CA TYR A 21 3.90 -29.78 -12.30
C TYR A 21 3.59 -28.31 -12.48
N GLU A 22 3.61 -27.79 -13.73
CA GLU A 22 3.41 -26.39 -14.09
C GLU A 22 4.30 -25.38 -13.32
N THR A 23 5.43 -25.86 -12.79
CA THR A 23 6.43 -25.06 -12.05
C THR A 23 7.81 -25.57 -12.35
N PRO A 24 8.86 -24.71 -12.36
CA PRO A 24 10.25 -25.14 -12.47
C PRO A 24 10.58 -26.21 -11.44
N GLN A 25 11.20 -27.29 -11.91
CA GLN A 25 11.53 -28.46 -11.08
C GLN A 25 13.03 -28.72 -11.03
N ASP A 26 13.55 -28.96 -9.83
CA ASP A 26 14.85 -29.59 -9.62
C ASP A 26 14.64 -31.10 -9.71
N ILE A 27 15.33 -31.76 -10.66
CA ILE A 27 15.14 -33.18 -10.91
C ILE A 27 16.40 -33.98 -10.57
N GLU A 28 16.22 -35.09 -9.86
CA GLU A 28 17.24 -36.11 -9.71
C GLU A 28 16.95 -37.23 -10.71
N TRP A 29 17.98 -37.68 -11.40
CA TRP A 29 17.84 -38.70 -12.44
C TRP A 29 18.97 -39.71 -12.43
N GLY A 30 18.73 -40.89 -12.99
CA GLY A 30 19.71 -41.92 -13.24
C GLY A 30 19.70 -42.36 -14.70
N LEU A 31 20.84 -42.87 -15.16
CA LEU A 31 20.98 -43.44 -16.52
C LEU A 31 21.42 -44.90 -16.39
N GLU A 32 20.60 -45.84 -16.86
CA GLU A 32 20.89 -47.24 -16.90
C GLU A 32 20.48 -47.85 -18.24
N GLY A 33 21.39 -48.61 -18.86
CA GLY A 33 21.13 -49.25 -20.14
C GLY A 33 20.79 -48.24 -21.31
N GLY A 34 21.25 -46.99 -21.20
CA GLY A 34 20.97 -45.94 -22.17
C GLY A 34 19.61 -45.27 -22.01
N LYS A 35 18.86 -45.57 -20.94
CA LYS A 35 17.55 -45.00 -20.63
C LYS A 35 17.60 -44.13 -19.38
N PHE A 36 17.00 -42.96 -19.42
CA PHE A 36 16.85 -42.07 -18.27
C PHE A 36 15.69 -42.51 -17.37
N TYR A 37 15.93 -42.43 -16.08
CA TYR A 37 14.95 -42.65 -15.02
C TYR A 37 14.90 -41.40 -14.12
N LEU A 38 13.71 -40.84 -13.96
CA LEU A 38 13.45 -39.79 -12.99
C LEU A 38 13.38 -40.42 -11.59
N LEU A 39 14.24 -39.96 -10.68
CA LEU A 39 14.32 -40.47 -9.30
C LEU A 39 13.55 -39.56 -8.34
N GLN A 40 13.63 -38.25 -8.55
CA GLN A 40 12.95 -37.25 -7.73
C GLN A 40 12.67 -35.99 -8.58
N ALA A 41 11.59 -35.30 -8.27
CA ALA A 41 11.30 -33.95 -8.72
C ALA A 41 10.88 -33.10 -7.51
N ARG A 42 11.43 -31.90 -7.40
CA ARG A 42 11.09 -30.93 -6.35
C ARG A 42 10.87 -29.56 -6.99
N PRO A 43 9.87 -28.79 -6.57
CA PRO A 43 9.69 -27.43 -7.07
C PRO A 43 10.89 -26.55 -6.68
N ILE A 44 11.41 -25.78 -7.64
CA ILE A 44 12.46 -24.78 -7.36
C ILE A 44 11.77 -23.53 -6.81
N THR A 45 11.79 -23.38 -5.49
CA THR A 45 11.15 -22.26 -4.78
C THR A 45 11.97 -20.97 -4.83
N THR A 46 13.22 -21.02 -5.31
CA THR A 46 14.13 -19.86 -5.38
C THR A 46 14.01 -19.07 -6.68
N LEU A 47 13.31 -19.60 -7.70
CA LEU A 47 13.05 -18.92 -8.96
C LEU A 47 11.73 -18.18 -8.87
N TYR A 48 11.77 -16.88 -9.10
CA TYR A 48 10.55 -16.10 -9.23
C TYR A 48 9.91 -16.34 -10.61
N PRO A 49 8.60 -16.62 -10.70
CA PRO A 49 7.94 -16.97 -11.95
C PRO A 49 7.88 -15.77 -12.89
N LEU A 50 8.56 -15.89 -14.02
CA LEU A 50 8.55 -14.89 -15.08
C LEU A 50 7.46 -15.20 -16.10
N PRO A 51 6.85 -14.17 -16.72
CA PRO A 51 5.96 -14.37 -17.86
C PRO A 51 6.69 -15.12 -19.00
N GLU A 52 5.98 -15.99 -19.72
CA GLU A 52 6.55 -16.67 -20.89
C GLU A 52 7.14 -15.69 -21.91
N SER A 53 6.49 -14.53 -22.09
CA SER A 53 6.97 -13.45 -22.95
C SER A 53 8.32 -12.86 -22.54
N TRP A 54 8.83 -13.17 -21.36
CA TRP A 54 10.14 -12.74 -20.88
C TRP A 54 11.20 -13.83 -21.01
N ARG A 55 10.82 -15.09 -21.22
CA ARG A 55 11.77 -16.19 -21.39
C ARG A 55 12.67 -15.92 -22.59
N GLY A 56 13.99 -15.97 -22.37
CA GLY A 56 15.01 -15.71 -23.41
C GLY A 56 15.18 -14.24 -23.81
N ARG A 57 14.54 -13.29 -23.14
CA ARG A 57 14.83 -11.86 -23.34
C ARG A 57 16.28 -11.55 -22.97
N LYS A 58 16.92 -10.78 -23.84
CA LYS A 58 18.27 -10.24 -23.62
C LYS A 58 18.22 -8.73 -23.33
N ASP A 59 17.04 -8.18 -23.13
CA ASP A 59 16.87 -6.76 -22.84
C ASP A 59 17.22 -6.45 -21.37
N HIS A 60 17.88 -5.32 -21.16
CA HIS A 60 18.35 -4.88 -19.86
C HIS A 60 17.25 -4.05 -19.13
N ARG A 61 16.00 -4.54 -19.11
CA ARG A 61 14.91 -3.85 -18.41
C ARG A 61 15.00 -4.06 -16.91
N ILE A 62 14.66 -3.01 -16.16
CA ILE A 62 14.60 -3.02 -14.71
C ILE A 62 13.19 -2.67 -14.28
N TYR A 63 12.63 -3.55 -13.47
CA TYR A 63 11.27 -3.46 -12.94
C TYR A 63 11.30 -3.36 -11.42
N ILE A 64 10.40 -2.55 -10.85
CA ILE A 64 10.21 -2.46 -9.39
C ILE A 64 8.82 -2.91 -9.00
N SER A 65 8.71 -3.59 -7.88
CA SER A 65 7.45 -4.13 -7.37
C SER A 65 6.48 -3.00 -6.97
N LEU A 66 5.30 -2.96 -7.61
CA LEU A 66 4.21 -2.08 -7.18
C LEU A 66 3.68 -2.49 -5.80
N GLY A 67 3.65 -3.80 -5.52
CA GLY A 67 3.20 -4.34 -4.24
C GLY A 67 4.02 -3.82 -3.06
N HIS A 68 5.36 -3.82 -3.16
CA HIS A 68 6.22 -3.26 -2.10
C HIS A 68 6.00 -1.74 -1.91
N ILE A 69 5.74 -0.99 -2.99
CA ILE A 69 5.42 0.45 -2.90
C ILE A 69 4.08 0.66 -2.18
N GLN A 70 3.10 -0.21 -2.43
CA GLN A 70 1.77 -0.15 -1.84
C GLN A 70 1.63 -0.92 -0.52
N VAL A 71 2.73 -1.56 -0.08
CA VAL A 71 2.80 -2.39 1.15
C VAL A 71 1.78 -3.55 1.10
N MET A 72 1.64 -4.18 -0.08
CA MET A 72 0.84 -5.37 -0.31
C MET A 72 1.61 -6.30 -1.24
N THR A 73 2.25 -7.32 -0.68
CA THR A 73 3.10 -8.27 -1.41
C THR A 73 2.38 -9.52 -1.88
N SER A 74 1.15 -9.75 -1.41
CA SER A 74 0.29 -10.83 -1.87
C SER A 74 -0.01 -10.75 -3.38
N PRO A 75 -0.39 -11.86 -4.02
CA PRO A 75 -0.91 -11.82 -5.39
C PRO A 75 -2.07 -10.84 -5.51
N VAL A 76 -2.23 -10.26 -6.70
CA VAL A 76 -3.35 -9.38 -7.05
C VAL A 76 -4.22 -10.11 -8.06
N SER A 77 -5.53 -10.10 -7.85
CA SER A 77 -6.47 -10.74 -8.76
C SER A 77 -6.36 -10.21 -10.19
N PRO A 78 -6.74 -10.98 -11.23
CA PRO A 78 -6.79 -10.48 -12.60
C PRO A 78 -7.58 -9.18 -12.74
N MET A 79 -8.74 -9.08 -12.08
CA MET A 79 -9.53 -7.85 -12.01
C MET A 79 -8.73 -6.72 -11.37
N GLY A 80 -8.11 -6.96 -10.21
CA GLY A 80 -7.30 -5.97 -9.51
C GLY A 80 -6.11 -5.48 -10.36
N ARG A 81 -5.40 -6.38 -11.06
CA ARG A 81 -4.29 -6.01 -11.95
C ARG A 81 -4.76 -5.15 -13.11
N SER A 82 -5.87 -5.51 -13.74
CA SER A 82 -6.43 -4.74 -14.85
C SER A 82 -6.91 -3.35 -14.41
N VAL A 83 -7.59 -3.23 -13.27
CA VAL A 83 -8.00 -1.95 -12.66
C VAL A 83 -6.80 -1.07 -12.35
N LEU A 84 -5.76 -1.62 -11.70
CA LEU A 84 -4.54 -0.88 -11.40
C LEU A 84 -3.79 -0.45 -12.68
N SER A 85 -3.81 -1.27 -13.72
CA SER A 85 -3.21 -0.95 -15.02
C SER A 85 -3.95 0.19 -15.73
N LEU A 86 -5.27 0.24 -15.63
CA LEU A 86 -6.08 1.35 -16.14
C LEU A 86 -5.86 2.65 -15.34
N PHE A 87 -5.70 2.55 -14.02
CA PHE A 87 -5.46 3.69 -13.15
C PHE A 87 -4.06 4.29 -13.32
N PHE A 88 -3.00 3.51 -13.53
CA PHE A 88 -1.62 3.98 -13.46
C PHE A 88 -1.33 5.06 -14.51
N PRO A 89 -0.96 6.30 -14.09
CA PRO A 89 -1.01 7.46 -14.98
C PRO A 89 0.20 7.60 -15.91
N PHE A 90 1.37 7.07 -15.50
CA PHE A 90 2.61 7.25 -16.24
C PHE A 90 2.73 6.27 -17.39
N GLY A 91 3.16 6.73 -18.57
CA GLY A 91 3.32 5.87 -19.74
C GLY A 91 2.03 5.42 -20.41
N ARG A 92 0.90 5.92 -19.95
CA ARG A 92 -0.43 5.51 -20.36
C ARG A 92 -0.66 5.67 -21.89
N PRO A 93 -1.27 4.69 -22.55
CA PRO A 93 -1.73 4.81 -23.91
C PRO A 93 -2.75 5.94 -24.06
N ARG A 94 -2.82 6.56 -25.24
CA ARG A 94 -3.81 7.63 -25.50
C ARG A 94 -5.23 7.11 -25.79
N LYS A 95 -5.38 5.80 -25.92
CA LYS A 95 -6.67 5.16 -26.21
C LYS A 95 -7.29 4.69 -24.88
N PRO A 96 -8.54 5.07 -24.57
CA PRO A 96 -9.26 4.57 -23.39
C PRO A 96 -9.34 3.03 -23.40
N GLY A 97 -9.35 2.43 -22.23
CA GLY A 97 -9.45 0.98 -22.04
C GLY A 97 -8.21 0.18 -22.41
N VAL A 98 -7.09 0.82 -22.78
CA VAL A 98 -5.83 0.11 -23.06
C VAL A 98 -4.98 0.05 -21.79
N TYR A 99 -4.60 -1.15 -21.38
CA TYR A 99 -3.75 -1.37 -20.20
C TYR A 99 -2.36 -0.74 -20.37
N ASN A 100 -1.80 -0.32 -19.25
CA ASN A 100 -0.58 0.45 -19.24
C ASN A 100 0.65 -0.41 -19.55
N PRO A 101 1.40 -0.15 -20.63
CA PRO A 101 2.56 -0.95 -21.03
C PRO A 101 3.78 -0.82 -20.10
N LEU A 102 3.79 0.15 -19.17
CA LEU A 102 4.82 0.25 -18.14
C LEU A 102 4.55 -0.67 -16.94
N LEU A 103 3.35 -1.25 -16.85
CA LEU A 103 3.06 -2.27 -15.86
C LEU A 103 3.22 -3.64 -16.47
N ALA A 104 4.12 -4.42 -15.91
CA ALA A 104 4.37 -5.80 -16.28
C ALA A 104 3.85 -6.73 -15.20
N GLU A 105 3.35 -7.89 -15.61
CA GLU A 105 2.84 -8.91 -14.70
C GLU A 105 3.88 -10.02 -14.52
N ALA A 106 4.18 -10.38 -13.28
CA ALA A 106 5.01 -11.54 -12.95
C ALA A 106 4.56 -12.12 -11.60
N GLY A 107 4.36 -13.44 -11.52
CA GLY A 107 3.89 -14.12 -10.31
C GLY A 107 2.58 -13.56 -9.77
N GLU A 108 1.61 -13.28 -10.63
CA GLU A 108 0.31 -12.67 -10.30
C GLU A 108 0.44 -11.32 -9.56
N ARG A 109 1.51 -10.56 -9.83
CA ARG A 109 1.80 -9.24 -9.25
C ARG A 109 2.20 -8.25 -10.33
N LEU A 110 2.11 -6.96 -10.01
CA LEU A 110 2.45 -5.87 -10.91
C LEU A 110 3.83 -5.29 -10.60
N TYR A 111 4.59 -5.09 -11.66
CA TYR A 111 5.92 -4.46 -11.65
C TYR A 111 5.94 -3.25 -12.57
N ILE A 112 6.53 -2.17 -12.11
CA ILE A 112 6.68 -0.92 -12.88
C ILE A 112 7.98 -0.96 -13.64
N ASP A 113 7.94 -0.85 -14.97
CA ASP A 113 9.11 -0.67 -15.81
C ASP A 113 9.70 0.73 -15.64
N ILE A 114 10.82 0.81 -14.94
CA ILE A 114 11.52 2.08 -14.68
C ILE A 114 12.63 2.36 -15.70
N THR A 115 12.90 1.43 -16.62
CA THR A 115 13.98 1.54 -17.61
C THR A 115 13.97 2.86 -18.37
N PRO A 116 12.81 3.38 -18.87
CA PRO A 116 12.79 4.66 -19.56
C PRO A 116 13.29 5.83 -18.70
N VAL A 117 13.02 5.83 -17.41
CA VAL A 117 13.46 6.88 -16.47
C VAL A 117 14.98 6.83 -16.30
N LEU A 118 15.57 5.64 -16.29
CA LEU A 118 17.00 5.40 -16.08
C LEU A 118 17.88 5.86 -17.25
N THR A 119 17.32 6.09 -18.42
CA THR A 119 18.05 6.59 -19.61
C THR A 119 18.63 7.99 -19.42
N ARG A 120 18.08 8.81 -18.52
CA ARG A 120 18.53 10.18 -18.24
C ARG A 120 19.36 10.24 -16.97
N LYS A 121 20.66 10.59 -17.07
CA LYS A 121 21.59 10.65 -15.93
C LYS A 121 21.04 11.42 -14.72
N PHE A 122 20.39 12.57 -14.96
CA PHE A 122 19.82 13.37 -13.86
C PHE A 122 18.64 12.68 -13.18
N LEU A 123 17.71 12.09 -13.97
CA LEU A 123 16.55 11.36 -13.42
C LEU A 123 17.02 10.10 -12.71
N ARG A 124 17.97 9.36 -13.26
CA ARG A 124 18.55 8.15 -12.65
C ARG A 124 19.06 8.42 -11.24
N LYS A 125 19.94 9.45 -11.06
CA LYS A 125 20.47 9.80 -9.74
C LYS A 125 19.37 10.24 -8.75
N LYS A 126 18.38 11.01 -9.21
CA LYS A 126 17.26 11.43 -8.35
C LYS A 126 16.32 10.28 -8.03
N TYR A 127 16.11 9.38 -8.97
CA TYR A 127 15.21 8.25 -8.82
C TYR A 127 15.74 7.26 -7.78
N THR A 128 17.00 6.80 -7.91
CA THR A 128 17.62 5.88 -6.96
C THR A 128 17.67 6.47 -5.55
N GLY A 129 18.08 7.74 -5.41
CA GLY A 129 18.06 8.43 -4.12
C GLY A 129 16.66 8.62 -3.53
N GLY A 130 15.65 8.90 -4.37
CA GLY A 130 14.26 9.02 -3.96
C GLY A 130 13.66 7.68 -3.54
N MET A 131 13.96 6.61 -4.28
CA MET A 131 13.48 5.27 -3.96
C MET A 131 14.02 4.74 -2.65
N LYS A 132 15.27 5.03 -2.27
CA LYS A 132 15.79 4.71 -0.93
C LYS A 132 14.99 5.36 0.21
N GLY A 133 14.34 6.47 -0.05
CA GLY A 133 13.42 7.11 0.90
C GLY A 133 12.04 6.43 0.96
N VAL A 134 11.62 5.75 -0.11
CA VAL A 134 10.35 4.99 -0.16
C VAL A 134 10.56 3.57 0.39
N ASP A 135 11.49 2.84 -0.21
CA ASP A 135 11.98 1.53 0.22
C ASP A 135 13.51 1.49 -0.03
N PHE A 136 14.27 1.36 1.05
CA PHE A 136 15.74 1.42 1.00
C PHE A 136 16.33 0.27 0.18
N LEU A 137 15.84 -0.95 0.41
CA LEU A 137 16.34 -2.14 -0.29
C LEU A 137 15.96 -2.12 -1.76
N MET A 138 14.76 -1.62 -2.11
CA MET A 138 14.39 -1.42 -3.51
C MET A 138 15.33 -0.41 -4.21
N GLY A 139 15.59 0.73 -3.57
CA GLY A 139 16.51 1.73 -4.12
C GLY A 139 17.93 1.20 -4.30
N LYS A 140 18.42 0.41 -3.34
CA LYS A 140 19.72 -0.26 -3.40
C LYS A 140 19.75 -1.36 -4.48
N GLY A 141 18.69 -2.15 -4.60
CA GLY A 141 18.58 -3.17 -5.64
C GLY A 141 18.61 -2.59 -7.06
N VAL A 142 18.01 -1.41 -7.25
CA VAL A 142 18.13 -0.69 -8.54
C VAL A 142 19.58 -0.24 -8.78
N GLU A 143 20.31 0.22 -7.76
CA GLU A 143 21.73 0.58 -7.90
C GLU A 143 22.57 -0.64 -8.28
N GLU A 144 22.42 -1.76 -7.56
CA GLU A 144 23.11 -3.03 -7.86
C GLU A 144 22.81 -3.51 -9.29
N ALA A 145 21.53 -3.49 -9.71
CA ALA A 145 21.17 -3.83 -11.08
C ALA A 145 21.87 -2.94 -12.14
N LEU A 146 22.08 -1.66 -11.84
CA LEU A 146 22.77 -0.73 -12.74
C LEU A 146 24.30 -0.89 -12.74
N GLU A 147 24.87 -1.49 -11.69
CA GLU A 147 26.29 -1.81 -11.55
C GLU A 147 26.67 -3.13 -12.25
N GLU A 148 25.70 -3.97 -12.58
CA GLU A 148 25.96 -5.18 -13.36
C GLU A 148 26.58 -4.86 -14.72
N PRO A 149 27.64 -5.59 -15.14
CA PRO A 149 28.35 -5.34 -16.40
C PRO A 149 27.42 -5.33 -17.62
N GLY A 150 27.46 -4.27 -18.41
CA GLY A 150 26.69 -4.14 -19.66
C GLY A 150 25.24 -3.68 -19.50
N VAL A 151 24.66 -3.70 -18.31
CA VAL A 151 23.24 -3.34 -18.08
C VAL A 151 22.98 -1.88 -18.43
N LEU A 152 23.75 -0.96 -17.85
CA LEU A 152 23.56 0.46 -18.12
C LEU A 152 23.81 0.80 -19.60
N GLU A 153 24.82 0.22 -20.22
CA GLU A 153 25.14 0.41 -21.63
C GLU A 153 24.03 -0.13 -22.51
N GLY A 154 23.51 -1.31 -22.18
CA GLY A 154 22.38 -1.92 -22.87
C GLY A 154 21.12 -1.05 -22.78
N ILE A 155 20.77 -0.52 -21.61
CA ILE A 155 19.65 0.43 -21.43
C ILE A 155 19.85 1.68 -22.32
N LEU A 156 21.06 2.25 -22.31
CA LEU A 156 21.33 3.48 -23.06
C LEU A 156 21.35 3.30 -24.57
N SER A 157 21.64 2.09 -25.07
CA SER A 157 21.68 1.77 -26.48
C SER A 157 20.31 1.38 -27.07
N THR A 158 19.46 0.73 -26.27
CA THR A 158 18.18 0.17 -26.74
C THR A 158 16.98 1.07 -26.45
N GLU A 159 16.98 1.77 -25.33
CA GLU A 159 15.84 2.55 -24.88
C GLU A 159 15.84 3.99 -25.37
N LYS A 160 14.68 4.44 -25.87
CA LYS A 160 14.49 5.84 -26.24
C LYS A 160 14.31 6.70 -25.00
N LYS A 161 15.04 7.83 -24.93
CA LYS A 161 14.85 8.81 -23.86
C LYS A 161 13.39 9.28 -23.80
N PRO A 162 12.73 9.23 -22.63
CA PRO A 162 11.34 9.67 -22.49
C PRO A 162 11.23 11.14 -22.92
N LYS A 163 10.20 11.44 -23.69
CA LYS A 163 9.91 12.82 -24.12
C LYS A 163 9.42 13.59 -22.90
N ILE A 164 10.09 14.68 -22.53
CA ILE A 164 9.66 15.57 -21.42
C ILE A 164 8.26 16.12 -21.71
N ALA A 165 7.89 16.28 -22.98
CA ALA A 165 6.55 16.70 -23.40
C ALA A 165 5.43 15.76 -22.90
N SER A 166 5.69 14.49 -22.63
CA SER A 166 4.68 13.57 -22.06
C SER A 166 4.30 13.91 -20.61
N ALA A 167 5.17 14.59 -19.87
CA ALA A 167 4.89 15.08 -18.52
C ALA A 167 4.15 16.43 -18.49
N PHE A 168 4.03 17.11 -19.65
CA PHE A 168 3.48 18.46 -19.71
C PHE A 168 2.03 18.58 -19.21
N PRO A 169 1.09 17.66 -19.50
CA PRO A 169 -0.27 17.72 -18.96
C PRO A 169 -0.29 17.70 -17.42
N TYR A 170 0.55 16.87 -16.80
CA TYR A 170 0.65 16.80 -15.34
C TYR A 170 1.25 18.07 -14.76
N ILE A 171 2.34 18.59 -15.36
CA ILE A 171 2.98 19.83 -14.93
C ILE A 171 2.00 20.99 -15.04
N LYS A 172 1.26 21.13 -16.16
CA LYS A 172 0.26 22.16 -16.38
C LYS A 172 -0.88 22.07 -15.35
N GLY A 173 -1.32 20.87 -15.00
CA GLY A 173 -2.37 20.65 -13.99
C GLY A 173 -1.90 20.94 -12.56
N ILE A 174 -0.67 20.58 -12.22
CA ILE A 174 -0.14 20.69 -10.85
C ILE A 174 0.40 22.11 -10.52
N LEU A 175 1.07 22.76 -11.47
CA LEU A 175 1.80 24.01 -11.25
C LEU A 175 0.95 25.15 -10.66
N PRO A 176 -0.29 25.42 -11.14
CA PRO A 176 -1.14 26.43 -10.54
C PRO A 176 -1.48 26.15 -9.07
N SER A 177 -1.66 24.87 -8.73
CA SER A 177 -1.95 24.45 -7.36
C SER A 177 -0.73 24.59 -6.45
N VAL A 178 0.46 24.26 -6.95
CA VAL A 178 1.75 24.47 -6.24
C VAL A 178 1.96 25.95 -5.93
N VAL A 179 1.86 26.79 -6.94
CA VAL A 179 2.08 28.24 -6.79
C VAL A 179 1.07 28.84 -5.79
N LYS A 180 -0.20 28.56 -5.98
CA LYS A 180 -1.26 29.03 -5.07
C LYS A 180 -1.08 28.46 -3.65
N GLY A 181 -0.63 27.20 -3.51
CA GLY A 181 -0.38 26.55 -2.23
C GLY A 181 0.75 27.23 -1.43
N ILE A 182 1.86 27.57 -2.09
CA ILE A 182 3.01 28.24 -1.45
C ILE A 182 2.72 29.71 -1.13
N LEU A 183 2.04 30.43 -2.04
CA LEU A 183 1.81 31.87 -1.92
C LEU A 183 0.65 32.21 -0.97
N THR A 184 -0.23 31.26 -0.67
CA THR A 184 -1.40 31.54 0.18
C THR A 184 -0.99 32.01 1.58
N SER A 185 -1.75 32.96 2.10
CA SER A 185 -1.71 33.36 3.52
C SER A 185 -2.71 32.59 4.38
N LYS A 186 -3.66 31.89 3.75
CA LYS A 186 -4.74 31.13 4.39
C LYS A 186 -4.72 29.68 3.89
N PRO A 187 -3.83 28.81 4.40
CA PRO A 187 -3.71 27.45 3.92
C PRO A 187 -4.91 26.56 4.27
N LEU A 188 -5.56 26.76 5.43
CA LEU A 188 -6.67 25.94 5.88
C LEU A 188 -7.90 26.02 4.95
N PRO A 189 -8.45 27.19 4.59
CA PRO A 189 -9.57 27.27 3.63
C PRO A 189 -9.24 26.67 2.26
N ARG A 190 -7.96 26.71 1.88
CA ARG A 190 -7.52 26.05 0.64
C ARG A 190 -7.54 24.52 0.77
N ARG A 191 -7.09 23.98 1.89
CA ARG A 191 -7.18 22.54 2.19
C ARG A 191 -8.63 22.07 2.12
N GLU A 192 -9.52 22.75 2.84
CA GLU A 192 -10.96 22.45 2.87
C GLU A 192 -11.59 22.46 1.47
N LYS A 193 -11.24 23.47 0.65
CA LYS A 193 -11.72 23.54 -0.74
C LYS A 193 -11.24 22.37 -1.61
N ILE A 194 -10.01 21.86 -1.38
CA ILE A 194 -9.49 20.72 -2.13
C ILE A 194 -10.24 19.45 -1.71
N VAL A 195 -10.42 19.25 -0.41
CA VAL A 195 -11.12 18.11 0.16
C VAL A 195 -12.58 18.08 -0.30
N SER A 196 -13.33 19.16 -0.09
CA SER A 196 -14.73 19.24 -0.52
C SER A 196 -14.90 19.07 -2.03
N GLY A 197 -13.93 19.53 -2.83
CA GLY A 197 -13.95 19.32 -4.27
C GLY A 197 -13.81 17.87 -4.69
N LEU A 198 -13.02 17.08 -3.96
CA LEU A 198 -12.88 15.64 -4.20
C LEU A 198 -14.12 14.87 -3.71
N GLU A 199 -14.71 15.27 -2.59
CA GLU A 199 -15.98 14.70 -2.11
C GLU A 199 -17.10 14.93 -3.12
N THR A 200 -17.30 16.18 -3.56
CA THR A 200 -18.30 16.50 -4.59
C THR A 200 -18.07 15.71 -5.88
N TYR A 201 -16.81 15.57 -6.29
CA TYR A 201 -16.48 14.77 -7.47
C TYR A 201 -16.92 13.32 -7.33
N LEU A 202 -16.59 12.65 -6.21
CA LEU A 202 -16.97 11.25 -6.01
C LEU A 202 -18.49 11.07 -5.86
N SER A 203 -19.17 11.96 -5.16
CA SER A 203 -20.64 11.95 -5.11
C SER A 203 -21.26 12.10 -6.50
N SER A 204 -20.66 12.94 -7.38
CA SER A 204 -21.12 13.05 -8.76
C SER A 204 -20.85 11.79 -9.60
N VAL A 205 -19.75 11.06 -9.32
CA VAL A 205 -19.48 9.76 -9.98
C VAL A 205 -20.55 8.75 -9.60
N GLU A 206 -20.87 8.64 -8.32
CA GLU A 206 -21.87 7.72 -7.79
C GLU A 206 -23.27 8.04 -8.36
N GLU A 207 -23.69 9.31 -8.32
CA GLU A 207 -24.97 9.77 -8.87
C GLU A 207 -25.07 9.50 -10.38
N ASN A 208 -24.02 9.82 -11.14
CA ASN A 208 -24.00 9.60 -12.58
C ASN A 208 -24.06 8.11 -12.93
N THR A 209 -23.31 7.26 -12.21
CA THR A 209 -23.34 5.80 -12.39
C THR A 209 -24.76 5.26 -12.16
N GLY A 210 -25.42 5.66 -11.08
CA GLY A 210 -26.81 5.28 -10.80
C GLY A 210 -27.83 5.81 -11.81
N GLY A 211 -27.52 6.88 -12.55
CA GLY A 211 -28.35 7.42 -13.62
C GLY A 211 -28.27 6.67 -14.96
N LEU A 212 -27.21 5.88 -15.17
CA LEU A 212 -27.01 5.09 -16.40
C LEU A 212 -27.78 3.77 -16.33
N LYS A 213 -28.39 3.38 -17.45
CA LYS A 213 -29.30 2.20 -17.48
C LYS A 213 -28.58 0.90 -17.84
N GLY A 214 -27.61 0.96 -18.74
CA GLY A 214 -26.87 -0.21 -19.21
C GLY A 214 -25.69 -0.53 -18.31
N ALA A 215 -25.45 -1.82 -18.04
CA ALA A 215 -24.29 -2.31 -17.31
C ALA A 215 -22.99 -1.97 -18.04
N GLU A 216 -22.95 -2.18 -19.36
CA GLU A 216 -21.80 -1.80 -20.19
C GLU A 216 -21.49 -0.30 -20.09
N GLU A 217 -22.52 0.54 -20.18
CA GLU A 217 -22.38 2.01 -20.12
C GLU A 217 -21.85 2.45 -18.75
N ARG A 218 -22.30 1.84 -17.65
CA ARG A 218 -21.80 2.10 -16.29
C ARG A 218 -20.33 1.74 -16.15
N LEU A 219 -19.94 0.55 -16.58
CA LEU A 219 -18.55 0.10 -16.50
C LEU A 219 -17.62 0.93 -17.39
N ILE A 220 -18.03 1.33 -18.60
CA ILE A 220 -17.27 2.24 -19.46
C ILE A 220 -17.09 3.60 -18.79
N TYR A 221 -18.15 4.17 -18.23
CA TYR A 221 -18.08 5.44 -17.50
C TYR A 221 -17.13 5.37 -16.31
N LEU A 222 -17.23 4.34 -15.47
CA LEU A 222 -16.34 4.13 -14.32
C LEU A 222 -14.89 3.90 -14.73
N ARG A 223 -14.65 3.18 -15.82
CA ARG A 223 -13.31 3.05 -16.40
C ARG A 223 -12.72 4.39 -16.78
N ASP A 224 -13.50 5.23 -17.44
CA ASP A 224 -13.05 6.55 -17.88
C ASP A 224 -12.80 7.48 -16.69
N GLU A 225 -13.61 7.42 -15.62
CA GLU A 225 -13.37 8.15 -14.37
C GLU A 225 -12.12 7.63 -13.63
N LEU A 226 -11.90 6.30 -13.58
CA LEU A 226 -10.70 5.69 -13.02
C LEU A 226 -9.44 6.17 -13.75
N GLU A 227 -9.49 6.13 -15.07
CA GLU A 227 -8.41 6.59 -15.93
C GLU A 227 -8.10 8.07 -15.75
N ASN A 228 -9.07 8.90 -15.47
CA ASN A 228 -8.92 10.35 -15.29
C ASN A 228 -8.71 10.77 -13.83
N PHE A 229 -8.79 9.84 -12.88
CA PHE A 229 -8.73 10.13 -11.45
C PHE A 229 -7.47 10.91 -11.06
N VAL A 230 -6.31 10.58 -11.65
CA VAL A 230 -5.06 11.31 -11.38
C VAL A 230 -5.19 12.81 -11.62
N PHE A 231 -5.94 13.23 -12.65
CA PHE A 231 -6.14 14.67 -12.95
C PHE A 231 -7.04 15.33 -11.91
N LYS A 232 -7.96 14.60 -11.30
CA LYS A 232 -8.82 15.08 -10.21
C LYS A 232 -8.04 15.32 -8.92
N VAL A 233 -7.03 14.50 -8.64
CA VAL A 233 -6.17 14.64 -7.45
C VAL A 233 -4.96 15.58 -7.65
N LEU A 234 -4.72 16.13 -8.85
CA LEU A 234 -3.63 17.08 -9.09
C LEU A 234 -3.63 18.29 -8.14
N PRO A 235 -4.78 18.91 -7.77
CA PRO A 235 -4.81 19.99 -6.80
C PRO A 235 -4.30 19.59 -5.42
N LEU A 236 -4.58 18.35 -4.98
CA LEU A 236 -4.08 17.75 -3.75
C LEU A 236 -2.56 17.57 -3.82
N LEU A 237 -2.06 16.92 -4.89
CA LEU A 237 -0.63 16.74 -5.11
C LEU A 237 0.10 18.08 -5.19
N GLY A 238 -0.53 19.11 -5.75
CA GLY A 238 0.01 20.45 -5.88
C GLY A 238 0.25 21.18 -4.55
N VAL A 239 -0.42 20.80 -3.46
CA VAL A 239 -0.13 21.32 -2.11
C VAL A 239 0.73 20.36 -1.29
N LEU A 240 0.63 19.07 -1.54
CA LEU A 240 1.41 18.04 -0.85
C LEU A 240 2.90 18.08 -1.22
N PHE A 241 3.26 18.19 -2.50
CA PHE A 241 4.67 18.28 -2.91
C PHE A 241 5.43 19.46 -2.26
N PRO A 242 4.88 20.70 -2.23
CA PRO A 242 5.48 21.77 -1.44
C PRO A 242 5.65 21.43 0.03
N ALA A 243 4.68 20.78 0.67
CA ALA A 243 4.77 20.39 2.07
C ALA A 243 5.95 19.42 2.32
N LEU A 244 6.12 18.42 1.45
CA LEU A 244 7.24 17.48 1.51
C LEU A 244 8.60 18.19 1.32
N ILE A 245 8.70 19.13 0.37
CA ILE A 245 9.91 19.95 0.17
C ILE A 245 10.16 20.85 1.37
N ILE A 246 9.14 21.44 1.95
CA ILE A 246 9.24 22.27 3.14
C ILE A 246 9.74 21.45 4.32
N ARG A 247 9.19 20.24 4.53
CA ARG A 247 9.64 19.29 5.57
C ARG A 247 11.16 19.08 5.51
N SER A 248 11.68 18.75 4.32
CA SER A 248 13.11 18.51 4.15
C SER A 248 13.98 19.76 4.41
N LYS A 249 13.43 20.96 4.22
CA LYS A 249 14.14 22.23 4.41
C LYS A 249 14.06 22.78 5.84
N ILE A 250 13.06 22.38 6.64
CA ILE A 250 12.89 22.88 8.01
C ILE A 250 14.14 22.56 8.84
N ARG A 251 14.54 21.29 8.92
CA ARG A 251 15.72 20.86 9.68
C ARG A 251 16.98 21.60 9.23
N GLY A 252 17.27 21.63 7.92
CA GLY A 252 18.45 22.30 7.41
C GLY A 252 18.46 23.81 7.68
N LYS A 253 17.28 24.47 7.69
CA LYS A 253 17.20 25.90 8.03
C LYS A 253 17.33 26.17 9.52
N ILE A 254 16.86 25.28 10.37
CA ILE A 254 17.06 25.38 11.83
C ILE A 254 18.55 25.23 12.12
N GLN A 255 19.22 24.20 11.62
CA GLN A 255 20.65 23.98 11.78
C GLN A 255 21.52 25.13 11.22
N GLU A 256 21.09 25.77 10.12
CA GLU A 256 21.77 26.95 9.55
C GLU A 256 21.59 28.21 10.41
N TRP A 257 20.47 28.35 11.12
CA TRP A 257 20.08 29.61 11.75
C TRP A 257 20.17 29.60 13.26
N VAL A 258 20.24 28.44 13.90
CA VAL A 258 20.19 28.26 15.36
C VAL A 258 21.33 27.33 15.78
N ASP A 259 22.09 27.73 16.81
CA ASP A 259 23.22 26.94 17.31
C ASP A 259 22.79 25.87 18.35
N SER A 260 21.57 25.97 18.91
CA SER A 260 21.03 24.99 19.86
C SER A 260 20.46 23.79 19.12
N ASP A 261 20.53 22.62 19.78
CA ASP A 261 19.84 21.42 19.32
C ASP A 261 18.33 21.58 19.52
N LEU A 262 17.56 21.41 18.47
CA LEU A 262 16.09 21.46 18.42
C LEU A 262 15.51 20.20 17.76
N ASP A 263 16.21 19.08 17.81
CA ASP A 263 15.79 17.83 17.16
C ASP A 263 14.50 17.27 17.79
N GLU A 264 14.29 17.43 19.09
CA GLU A 264 13.04 17.03 19.77
C GLU A 264 11.85 17.87 19.29
N GLU A 265 12.03 19.20 19.18
CA GLU A 265 10.98 20.10 18.69
C GLU A 265 10.66 19.84 17.22
N ILE A 266 11.66 19.55 16.39
CA ILE A 266 11.45 19.17 14.98
C ILE A 266 10.61 17.88 14.89
N GLN A 267 10.89 16.89 15.74
CA GLN A 267 10.12 15.66 15.78
C GLN A 267 8.68 15.91 16.30
N ALA A 268 8.54 16.74 17.35
CA ALA A 268 7.24 17.08 17.90
C ALA A 268 6.34 17.78 16.87
N VAL A 269 6.88 18.66 16.02
CA VAL A 269 6.14 19.36 14.94
C VAL A 269 5.50 18.38 13.94
N GLU A 270 6.07 17.20 13.76
CA GLU A 270 5.55 16.15 12.85
C GLU A 270 4.41 15.33 13.48
N ARG A 271 4.10 15.52 14.76
CA ARG A 271 3.07 14.78 15.52
C ARG A 271 1.79 15.60 15.65
N GLY A 272 0.68 14.92 15.97
CA GLY A 272 -0.62 15.55 16.19
C GLY A 272 -1.06 16.42 15.00
N LEU A 273 -1.01 15.88 13.79
CA LEU A 273 -1.39 16.58 12.56
C LEU A 273 -2.89 16.48 12.34
N GLU A 274 -3.61 17.55 12.63
CA GLU A 274 -5.06 17.62 12.44
C GLU A 274 -5.48 17.52 10.97
N GLY A 275 -6.53 16.72 10.71
CA GLY A 275 -7.13 16.53 9.39
C GLY A 275 -6.41 15.50 8.53
N ASN A 276 -5.66 14.58 9.14
CA ASN A 276 -5.27 13.33 8.50
C ASN A 276 -6.46 12.36 8.57
N ILE A 277 -6.95 11.96 7.41
CA ILE A 277 -8.16 11.13 7.31
C ILE A 277 -8.02 9.76 8.00
N THR A 278 -6.82 9.19 8.00
CA THR A 278 -6.58 7.91 8.66
C THR A 278 -6.51 8.07 10.18
N THR A 279 -5.83 9.11 10.67
CA THR A 279 -5.83 9.43 12.10
C THR A 279 -7.24 9.74 12.60
N GLN A 280 -8.06 10.40 11.78
CA GLN A 280 -9.46 10.67 12.13
C GLN A 280 -10.28 9.38 12.20
N MET A 281 -10.11 8.46 11.26
CA MET A 281 -10.72 7.13 11.27
C MET A 281 -10.38 6.38 12.56
N ASP A 282 -9.10 6.42 12.96
CA ASP A 282 -8.62 5.78 14.18
C ASP A 282 -9.26 6.39 15.45
N LEU A 283 -9.31 7.72 15.55
CA LEU A 283 -9.98 8.41 16.64
C LEU A 283 -11.48 8.07 16.72
N GLU A 284 -12.16 7.96 15.57
CA GLU A 284 -13.58 7.59 15.53
C GLU A 284 -13.78 6.09 15.86
N THR A 285 -12.82 5.21 15.53
CA THR A 285 -12.81 3.81 16.02
C THR A 285 -12.69 3.75 17.54
N GLY A 286 -11.83 4.59 18.13
CA GLY A 286 -11.73 4.74 19.59
C GLY A 286 -13.03 5.27 20.24
N ASP A 287 -13.75 6.19 19.57
CA ASP A 287 -15.06 6.65 20.04
C ASP A 287 -16.09 5.52 20.04
N LEU A 288 -16.11 4.68 18.98
CA LEU A 288 -16.97 3.49 18.94
C LEU A 288 -16.62 2.49 20.06
N THR A 289 -15.33 2.31 20.32
CA THR A 289 -14.83 1.52 21.45
C THR A 289 -15.36 2.04 22.78
N ASP A 290 -15.30 3.35 23.00
CA ASP A 290 -15.82 3.98 24.21
C ASP A 290 -17.34 3.83 24.36
N ARG A 291 -18.07 3.84 23.25
CA ARG A 291 -19.51 3.56 23.24
C ARG A 291 -19.82 2.11 23.60
N LEU A 292 -19.01 1.17 23.09
CA LEU A 292 -19.20 -0.25 23.40
C LEU A 292 -18.93 -0.54 24.89
N LYS A 293 -17.99 0.16 25.53
CA LYS A 293 -17.75 0.08 27.01
C LYS A 293 -18.99 0.43 27.83
N ASP A 294 -19.79 1.38 27.34
CA ASP A 294 -21.05 1.76 28.00
C ASP A 294 -22.16 0.71 27.84
N LEU A 295 -21.93 -0.33 27.01
CA LEU A 295 -22.90 -1.34 26.59
C LEU A 295 -22.40 -2.78 26.83
N PRO A 296 -22.17 -3.20 28.10
CA PRO A 296 -21.55 -4.49 28.39
C PRO A 296 -22.33 -5.70 27.83
N MET A 297 -23.65 -5.60 27.69
CA MET A 297 -24.47 -6.66 27.10
C MET A 297 -24.19 -6.80 25.59
N LEU A 298 -24.00 -5.69 24.87
CA LEU A 298 -23.66 -5.71 23.46
C LEU A 298 -22.22 -6.22 23.24
N ALA A 299 -21.27 -5.79 24.10
CA ALA A 299 -19.90 -6.27 24.06
C ALA A 299 -19.80 -7.79 24.29
N ALA A 300 -20.53 -8.32 25.28
CA ALA A 300 -20.61 -9.75 25.54
C ALA A 300 -21.25 -10.50 24.35
N PHE A 301 -22.33 -9.95 23.80
CA PHE A 301 -23.00 -10.51 22.64
C PHE A 301 -22.08 -10.64 21.42
N PHE A 302 -21.30 -9.61 21.07
CA PHE A 302 -20.35 -9.68 19.96
C PHE A 302 -19.29 -10.78 20.15
N LYS A 303 -18.77 -10.95 21.38
CA LYS A 303 -17.81 -12.02 21.69
C LYS A 303 -18.38 -13.43 21.49
N GLU A 304 -19.66 -13.63 21.83
CA GLU A 304 -20.32 -14.93 21.75
C GLU A 304 -20.83 -15.25 20.34
N SER A 305 -21.15 -14.23 19.52
CA SER A 305 -21.87 -14.39 18.26
C SER A 305 -20.98 -14.44 17.02
N GLY A 306 -19.64 -14.28 17.14
CA GLY A 306 -18.70 -14.38 16.01
C GLY A 306 -18.47 -13.10 15.22
N MET A 307 -19.13 -11.98 15.55
CA MET A 307 -18.90 -10.62 15.00
C MET A 307 -19.12 -10.45 13.49
N ASP A 308 -19.82 -11.36 12.84
CA ASP A 308 -20.19 -11.26 11.44
C ASP A 308 -21.39 -10.30 11.21
N ILE A 309 -21.77 -10.09 9.95
CA ILE A 309 -22.92 -9.26 9.58
C ILE A 309 -24.20 -9.73 10.30
N GLY A 310 -24.41 -11.05 10.41
CA GLY A 310 -25.57 -11.60 11.10
C GLY A 310 -25.58 -11.26 12.60
N ALA A 311 -24.42 -11.27 13.24
CA ALA A 311 -24.26 -10.82 14.61
C ALA A 311 -24.48 -9.30 14.74
N LEU A 312 -23.96 -8.51 13.81
CA LEU A 312 -24.16 -7.06 13.78
C LEU A 312 -25.67 -6.73 13.73
N GLU A 313 -26.42 -7.35 12.82
CA GLU A 313 -27.86 -7.12 12.67
C GLU A 313 -28.67 -7.57 13.89
N LYS A 314 -28.35 -8.73 14.49
CA LYS A 314 -29.01 -9.18 15.74
C LYS A 314 -28.70 -8.26 16.92
N GLY A 315 -27.48 -7.73 17.01
CA GLY A 315 -27.08 -6.78 18.05
C GLY A 315 -27.90 -5.49 18.04
N ARG A 316 -28.40 -5.05 16.87
CA ARG A 316 -29.31 -3.90 16.74
C ARG A 316 -30.60 -4.05 17.53
N LEU A 317 -31.02 -5.29 17.76
CA LEU A 317 -32.25 -5.58 18.50
C LEU A 317 -32.05 -5.54 20.02
N LEU A 318 -30.83 -5.42 20.50
CA LEU A 318 -30.56 -5.31 21.95
C LEU A 318 -30.95 -3.93 22.45
N LYS A 319 -31.71 -3.89 23.54
CA LYS A 319 -32.17 -2.63 24.16
C LYS A 319 -30.98 -1.78 24.62
N GLY A 320 -30.97 -0.53 24.17
CA GLY A 320 -29.95 0.45 24.55
C GLY A 320 -28.77 0.51 23.57
N SER A 321 -28.75 -0.32 22.50
CA SER A 321 -27.69 -0.33 21.50
C SER A 321 -27.79 0.79 20.45
N GLU A 322 -28.90 1.53 20.43
CA GLU A 322 -29.25 2.49 19.36
C GLU A 322 -28.20 3.59 19.16
N THR A 323 -27.56 4.01 20.26
CA THR A 323 -26.51 5.06 20.20
C THR A 323 -25.25 4.53 19.53
N PHE A 324 -24.85 3.30 19.86
CA PHE A 324 -23.70 2.65 19.21
C PHE A 324 -23.94 2.50 17.71
N TYR A 325 -25.09 1.96 17.31
CA TYR A 325 -25.39 1.72 15.90
C TYR A 325 -25.50 2.99 15.08
N ARG A 326 -26.05 4.07 15.63
CA ARG A 326 -26.07 5.36 14.94
C ARG A 326 -24.65 5.88 14.66
N GLU A 327 -23.73 5.75 15.60
CA GLU A 327 -22.33 6.16 15.42
C GLU A 327 -21.57 5.18 14.51
N PHE A 328 -21.85 3.88 14.64
CA PHE A 328 -21.30 2.85 13.78
C PHE A 328 -21.74 3.01 12.32
N ASP A 329 -23.02 3.24 12.06
CA ASP A 329 -23.53 3.47 10.70
C ASP A 329 -22.88 4.71 10.06
N ARG A 330 -22.75 5.80 10.82
CA ARG A 330 -22.02 6.99 10.37
C ARG A 330 -20.55 6.69 10.07
N PHE A 331 -19.90 5.90 10.90
CA PHE A 331 -18.53 5.44 10.65
C PHE A 331 -18.45 4.62 9.35
N MET A 332 -19.39 3.72 9.15
CA MET A 332 -19.46 2.88 7.95
C MET A 332 -19.74 3.67 6.67
N GLU A 333 -20.54 4.73 6.72
CA GLU A 333 -20.72 5.67 5.59
C GLU A 333 -19.39 6.32 5.17
N HIS A 334 -18.52 6.67 6.15
CA HIS A 334 -17.25 7.33 5.87
C HIS A 334 -16.11 6.37 5.55
N TYR A 335 -16.09 5.20 6.17
CA TYR A 335 -14.93 4.29 6.13
C TYR A 335 -15.27 2.85 5.78
N GLY A 336 -16.53 2.48 5.60
CA GLY A 336 -16.95 1.11 5.31
C GLY A 336 -16.36 0.52 4.02
N PHE A 337 -15.91 1.37 3.10
CA PHE A 337 -15.20 0.95 1.89
C PHE A 337 -13.71 0.62 2.12
N ARG A 338 -13.20 0.77 3.35
CA ARG A 338 -11.86 0.35 3.73
C ARG A 338 -11.84 -1.14 4.05
N GLY A 339 -10.67 -1.74 4.04
CA GLY A 339 -10.48 -3.15 4.36
C GLY A 339 -9.00 -3.55 4.31
N LEU A 340 -8.71 -4.79 4.65
CA LEU A 340 -7.37 -5.35 4.55
C LEU A 340 -6.95 -5.50 3.10
N SER A 341 -5.71 -5.14 2.79
CA SER A 341 -5.14 -5.25 1.44
C SER A 341 -6.03 -4.63 0.35
N GLU A 342 -6.64 -3.49 0.67
CA GLU A 342 -7.69 -2.79 -0.10
C GLU A 342 -7.30 -2.38 -1.53
N ILE A 343 -6.02 -2.47 -1.89
CA ILE A 343 -5.50 -2.16 -3.24
C ILE A 343 -5.98 -3.22 -4.25
N ASP A 344 -6.14 -4.48 -3.86
CA ASP A 344 -6.88 -5.42 -4.71
C ASP A 344 -8.38 -5.19 -4.53
N ILE A 345 -9.06 -4.88 -5.62
CA ILE A 345 -10.50 -4.65 -5.63
C ILE A 345 -11.31 -5.90 -5.25
N LYS A 346 -10.72 -7.08 -5.37
CA LYS A 346 -11.28 -8.36 -4.95
C LYS A 346 -11.52 -8.42 -3.44
N ASN A 347 -10.62 -7.83 -2.65
CA ASN A 347 -10.64 -8.01 -1.20
C ASN A 347 -11.87 -7.34 -0.57
N GLU A 348 -12.41 -7.99 0.45
CA GLU A 348 -13.60 -7.54 1.17
C GLU A 348 -13.38 -6.21 1.88
N ARG A 349 -14.44 -5.45 2.01
CA ARG A 349 -14.48 -4.16 2.70
C ARG A 349 -15.18 -4.34 4.05
N TRP A 350 -14.97 -3.44 4.98
CA TRP A 350 -15.67 -3.48 6.27
C TRP A 350 -17.19 -3.49 6.14
N LYS A 351 -17.73 -2.89 5.05
CA LYS A 351 -19.18 -2.97 4.76
C LYS A 351 -19.60 -4.36 4.27
N ASP A 352 -18.69 -5.13 3.66
CA ASP A 352 -18.94 -6.49 3.19
C ASP A 352 -18.76 -7.50 4.35
N ASP A 353 -17.69 -7.32 5.18
CA ASP A 353 -17.43 -8.06 6.41
C ASP A 353 -16.88 -7.15 7.51
N PRO A 354 -17.69 -6.78 8.52
CA PRO A 354 -17.26 -5.92 9.64
C PRO A 354 -16.47 -6.66 10.73
N LYS A 355 -16.26 -7.98 10.62
CA LYS A 355 -15.68 -8.83 11.67
C LYS A 355 -14.37 -8.28 12.22
N ALA A 356 -13.40 -7.96 11.36
CA ALA A 356 -12.11 -7.44 11.78
C ALA A 356 -12.24 -6.11 12.55
N LEU A 357 -13.10 -5.19 12.09
CA LEU A 357 -13.37 -3.93 12.76
C LEU A 357 -14.02 -4.13 14.14
N LEU A 358 -15.05 -4.98 14.22
CA LEU A 358 -15.75 -5.30 15.48
C LEU A 358 -14.82 -5.99 16.48
N GLN A 359 -13.91 -6.85 16.02
CA GLN A 359 -12.92 -7.51 16.86
C GLN A 359 -11.96 -6.49 17.48
N ILE A 360 -11.47 -5.55 16.70
CA ILE A 360 -10.62 -4.45 17.18
C ILE A 360 -11.36 -3.63 18.23
N ILE A 361 -12.58 -3.15 17.92
CA ILE A 361 -13.41 -2.36 18.84
C ILE A 361 -13.66 -3.11 20.15
N THR A 362 -13.97 -4.40 20.07
CA THR A 362 -14.29 -5.23 21.24
C THR A 362 -13.05 -5.48 22.11
N THR A 363 -11.89 -5.76 21.50
CA THR A 363 -10.62 -5.97 22.22
C THR A 363 -10.17 -4.69 22.94
N HIS A 364 -10.27 -3.54 22.28
CA HIS A 364 -9.90 -2.25 22.86
C HIS A 364 -10.88 -1.83 23.97
N ALA A 365 -12.15 -2.22 23.89
CA ALA A 365 -13.11 -1.95 24.94
C ALA A 365 -12.71 -2.57 26.29
N GLU A 366 -11.91 -3.63 26.30
CA GLU A 366 -11.43 -4.29 27.52
C GLU A 366 -10.15 -3.69 28.09
N SER A 367 -9.26 -3.18 27.22
CA SER A 367 -7.87 -2.86 27.56
C SER A 367 -7.60 -1.37 27.77
N GLU A 368 -8.42 -0.47 27.23
CA GLU A 368 -8.14 0.96 27.23
C GLU A 368 -9.00 1.73 28.25
N GLU A 369 -8.48 2.87 28.72
CA GLU A 369 -9.28 3.84 29.47
C GLU A 369 -10.13 4.69 28.51
N LYS A 370 -11.36 4.99 28.92
CA LYS A 370 -12.30 5.80 28.14
C LYS A 370 -11.71 7.19 27.82
N GLY A 371 -11.72 7.57 26.56
CA GLY A 371 -11.20 8.85 26.05
C GLY A 371 -9.68 8.94 25.97
N ALA A 372 -8.93 7.87 26.28
CA ALA A 372 -7.47 7.89 26.29
C ALA A 372 -6.89 8.23 24.90
N HIS A 373 -7.45 7.70 23.81
CA HIS A 373 -7.04 7.96 22.43
C HIS A 373 -7.13 9.46 22.07
N ARG A 374 -8.23 10.12 22.40
CA ARG A 374 -8.41 11.56 22.14
C ARG A 374 -7.53 12.42 23.04
N ALA A 375 -7.39 12.05 24.32
CA ALA A 375 -6.53 12.75 25.27
C ALA A 375 -5.06 12.68 24.81
N HIS A 376 -4.61 11.51 24.34
CA HIS A 376 -3.27 11.33 23.80
C HIS A 376 -3.03 12.20 22.57
N PHE A 377 -3.93 12.14 21.57
CA PHE A 377 -3.83 12.97 20.36
C PHE A 377 -3.81 14.47 20.69
N TYR A 378 -4.67 14.92 21.61
CA TYR A 378 -4.67 16.31 22.07
C TYR A 378 -3.33 16.73 22.69
N GLN A 379 -2.73 15.87 23.52
CA GLN A 379 -1.41 16.13 24.10
C GLN A 379 -0.32 16.24 23.04
N LEU A 380 -0.35 15.39 22.01
CA LEU A 380 0.60 15.47 20.88
C LEU A 380 0.43 16.78 20.10
N THR A 381 -0.80 17.18 19.82
CA THR A 381 -1.11 18.45 19.15
C THR A 381 -0.58 19.65 19.95
N LYS A 382 -0.84 19.67 21.27
CA LYS A 382 -0.36 20.73 22.16
C LYS A 382 1.18 20.80 22.23
N LYS A 383 1.85 19.66 22.38
CA LYS A 383 3.32 19.60 22.34
C LYS A 383 3.88 20.11 21.02
N ALA A 384 3.22 19.80 19.90
CA ALA A 384 3.64 20.29 18.61
C ALA A 384 3.48 21.80 18.45
N GLU A 385 2.41 22.40 19.01
CA GLU A 385 2.23 23.86 19.04
C GLU A 385 3.30 24.55 19.89
N GLU A 386 3.60 24.01 21.06
CA GLU A 386 4.67 24.49 21.94
C GLU A 386 6.04 24.42 21.23
N ALA A 387 6.32 23.31 20.55
CA ALA A 387 7.53 23.13 19.75
C ALA A 387 7.64 24.14 18.59
N VAL A 388 6.53 24.43 17.90
CA VAL A 388 6.48 25.48 16.87
C VAL A 388 6.89 26.83 17.43
N GLU A 389 6.35 27.24 18.60
CA GLU A 389 6.69 28.52 19.21
C GLU A 389 8.16 28.54 19.68
N THR A 390 8.67 27.45 20.27
CA THR A 390 10.08 27.32 20.69
C THR A 390 11.03 27.50 19.49
N ILE A 391 10.77 26.81 18.37
CA ILE A 391 11.55 26.95 17.15
C ILE A 391 11.53 28.40 16.65
N ILE A 392 10.36 29.03 16.63
CA ILE A 392 10.20 30.41 16.13
C ILE A 392 10.96 31.41 17.02
N LEU A 393 10.89 31.25 18.34
CA LEU A 393 11.62 32.08 19.29
C LEU A 393 13.12 31.90 19.17
N SER A 394 13.59 30.65 19.07
CA SER A 394 15.03 30.35 18.87
C SER A 394 15.58 30.97 17.58
N VAL A 395 14.83 30.80 16.47
CA VAL A 395 15.20 31.42 15.17
C VAL A 395 15.17 32.94 15.22
N ARG A 396 14.28 33.55 15.99
CA ARG A 396 14.18 35.00 16.17
C ARG A 396 15.38 35.54 16.97
N ASN A 397 15.73 34.86 18.04
CA ASN A 397 16.78 35.28 18.97
C ASN A 397 18.20 35.08 18.40
N SER A 398 18.42 34.03 17.61
CA SER A 398 19.73 33.69 17.03
C SER A 398 20.31 34.75 16.09
N ALA A 399 19.47 35.52 15.39
CA ALA A 399 19.93 36.54 14.44
C ALA A 399 19.69 37.97 14.91
N GLY A 400 18.88 38.20 15.92
CA GLY A 400 18.52 39.52 16.44
C GLY A 400 17.88 40.49 15.42
N GLY A 401 17.38 41.61 15.88
CA GLY A 401 16.91 42.73 15.08
C GLY A 401 15.96 42.38 13.91
N ARG A 402 16.07 43.11 12.80
CA ARG A 402 15.25 42.91 11.60
C ARG A 402 15.46 41.54 10.95
N LYS A 403 16.66 40.98 11.00
CA LYS A 403 17.01 39.68 10.40
C LYS A 403 16.34 38.55 11.16
N GLY A 404 16.35 38.57 12.49
CA GLY A 404 15.64 37.58 13.32
C GLY A 404 14.13 37.60 13.09
N VAL A 405 13.51 38.80 13.01
CA VAL A 405 12.09 38.93 12.68
C VAL A 405 11.76 38.37 11.29
N SER A 406 12.58 38.62 10.29
CA SER A 406 12.38 38.10 8.93
C SER A 406 12.50 36.59 8.88
N ARG A 407 13.54 35.99 9.51
CA ARG A 407 13.76 34.54 9.59
C ARG A 407 12.64 33.85 10.35
N SER A 408 12.23 34.36 11.50
CA SER A 408 11.13 33.77 12.29
C SER A 408 9.78 33.81 11.56
N ARG A 409 9.47 34.89 10.83
CA ARG A 409 8.26 34.97 9.97
C ARG A 409 8.30 33.91 8.85
N LYS A 410 9.45 33.73 8.21
CA LYS A 410 9.63 32.71 7.17
C LYS A 410 9.47 31.30 7.76
N MET A 411 10.08 31.02 8.91
CA MET A 411 9.95 29.73 9.59
C MET A 411 8.50 29.44 9.98
N ARG A 412 7.80 30.39 10.60
CA ARG A 412 6.36 30.27 10.94
C ARG A 412 5.53 29.92 9.70
N LYS A 413 5.76 30.60 8.57
CA LYS A 413 5.07 30.26 7.31
C LYS A 413 5.36 28.84 6.84
N MET A 414 6.62 28.40 6.92
CA MET A 414 7.00 27.02 6.53
C MET A 414 6.32 25.99 7.44
N LEU A 415 6.37 26.16 8.74
CA LEU A 415 5.76 25.27 9.71
C LEU A 415 4.22 25.20 9.54
N ASN A 416 3.57 26.35 9.36
CA ASN A 416 2.13 26.40 9.13
C ASN A 416 1.70 25.70 7.82
N LEU A 417 2.44 25.91 6.73
CA LEU A 417 2.16 25.22 5.46
C LEU A 417 2.36 23.70 5.58
N PHE A 418 3.46 23.29 6.27
CA PHE A 418 3.75 21.89 6.52
C PHE A 418 2.62 21.23 7.32
N ARG A 419 2.29 21.77 8.51
CA ARG A 419 1.25 21.19 9.39
C ARG A 419 -0.15 21.21 8.75
N CYS A 420 -0.44 22.19 7.90
CA CYS A 420 -1.73 22.27 7.23
C CYS A 420 -1.88 21.29 6.05
N TYR A 421 -0.81 21.07 5.26
CA TYR A 421 -0.92 20.28 4.03
C TYR A 421 -0.41 18.85 4.16
N MET A 422 0.48 18.55 5.12
CA MET A 422 1.01 17.21 5.29
C MET A 422 -0.06 16.16 5.64
N PRO A 423 -1.12 16.47 6.40
CA PRO A 423 -2.23 15.55 6.65
C PRO A 423 -2.90 15.03 5.37
N LEU A 424 -2.89 15.81 4.29
CA LEU A 424 -3.54 15.46 3.03
C LEU A 424 -2.89 14.29 2.28
N ARG A 425 -1.73 13.79 2.71
CA ARG A 425 -1.02 12.71 2.00
C ARG A 425 -1.82 11.41 1.91
N GLU A 426 -2.66 11.11 2.90
CA GLU A 426 -3.50 9.91 2.94
C GLU A 426 -4.78 10.07 2.09
N HIS A 427 -5.21 11.31 1.81
CA HIS A 427 -6.45 11.58 1.09
C HIS A 427 -6.46 11.05 -0.35
N GLY A 428 -5.30 11.03 -1.03
CA GLY A 428 -5.21 10.50 -2.38
C GLY A 428 -5.62 9.03 -2.46
N LYS A 429 -5.09 8.21 -1.55
CA LYS A 429 -5.44 6.79 -1.43
C LYS A 429 -6.87 6.61 -0.95
N TYR A 430 -7.31 7.38 0.04
CA TYR A 430 -8.68 7.34 0.56
C TYR A 430 -9.73 7.53 -0.55
N TYR A 431 -9.59 8.57 -1.37
CA TYR A 431 -10.53 8.83 -2.45
C TYR A 431 -10.42 7.82 -3.61
N LEU A 432 -9.23 7.27 -3.86
CA LEU A 432 -9.07 6.17 -4.82
C LEU A 432 -9.81 4.91 -4.35
N MET A 433 -9.68 4.55 -3.07
CA MET A 433 -10.39 3.39 -2.51
C MET A 433 -11.91 3.59 -2.52
N LYS A 434 -12.39 4.81 -2.32
CA LYS A 434 -13.82 5.13 -2.47
C LYS A 434 -14.30 4.94 -3.93
N LEU A 435 -13.50 5.34 -4.92
CA LEU A 435 -13.79 5.06 -6.33
C LEU A 435 -13.76 3.54 -6.62
N PHE A 436 -12.78 2.81 -6.06
CA PHE A 436 -12.71 1.36 -6.19
C PHE A 436 -13.96 0.68 -5.58
N SER A 437 -14.51 1.23 -4.50
CA SER A 437 -15.74 0.70 -3.90
C SER A 437 -16.95 0.84 -4.84
N ILE A 438 -17.09 1.99 -5.50
CA ILE A 438 -18.15 2.21 -6.50
C ILE A 438 -18.01 1.20 -7.65
N ILE A 439 -16.79 1.03 -8.16
CA ILE A 439 -16.51 0.05 -9.23
C ILE A 439 -16.80 -1.37 -8.75
N ARG A 440 -16.42 -1.71 -7.51
CA ARG A 440 -16.63 -3.05 -6.93
C ARG A 440 -18.11 -3.38 -6.82
N GLU A 441 -18.94 -2.45 -6.38
CA GLU A 441 -20.40 -2.64 -6.27
C GLU A 441 -21.01 -2.96 -7.62
N GLU A 442 -20.71 -2.18 -8.65
CA GLU A 442 -21.22 -2.42 -10.01
C GLU A 442 -20.74 -3.77 -10.58
N LEU A 443 -19.48 -4.14 -10.33
CA LEU A 443 -18.95 -5.44 -10.76
C LEU A 443 -19.66 -6.61 -10.07
N LEU A 444 -20.00 -6.47 -8.78
CA LEU A 444 -20.76 -7.50 -8.04
C LEU A 444 -22.20 -7.58 -8.49
N ASP A 445 -22.86 -6.46 -8.74
CA ASP A 445 -24.24 -6.42 -9.26
C ASP A 445 -24.32 -7.10 -10.63
N ASP A 446 -23.37 -6.82 -11.52
CA ASP A 446 -23.30 -7.49 -12.83
C ASP A 446 -22.95 -8.97 -12.70
N ALA A 447 -22.08 -9.34 -11.75
CA ALA A 447 -21.77 -10.75 -11.46
C ALA A 447 -23.01 -11.51 -10.97
N GLU A 448 -23.86 -10.90 -10.14
CA GLU A 448 -25.14 -11.52 -9.72
C GLU A 448 -26.07 -11.79 -10.92
N GLN A 449 -26.13 -10.87 -11.90
CA GLN A 449 -26.91 -11.09 -13.11
C GLN A 449 -26.32 -12.24 -13.95
N LEU A 450 -25.00 -12.35 -14.05
CA LEU A 450 -24.32 -13.46 -14.72
C LEU A 450 -24.52 -14.80 -13.99
N CYS A 451 -24.63 -14.80 -12.67
CA CYS A 451 -25.03 -15.99 -11.90
C CYS A 451 -26.48 -16.41 -12.22
N LYS A 452 -27.43 -15.47 -12.31
CA LYS A 452 -28.84 -15.76 -12.65
C LYS A 452 -28.99 -16.38 -14.05
N THR A 453 -28.08 -16.06 -14.96
CA THR A 453 -28.02 -16.65 -16.31
C THR A 453 -27.12 -17.89 -16.38
N SER A 454 -26.61 -18.39 -15.26
CA SER A 454 -25.71 -19.54 -15.15
C SER A 454 -24.41 -19.41 -15.93
N VAL A 455 -23.99 -18.18 -16.25
CA VAL A 455 -22.68 -17.86 -16.85
C VAL A 455 -21.58 -17.95 -15.80
N PHE A 456 -21.83 -17.38 -14.62
CA PHE A 456 -20.99 -17.54 -13.44
C PHE A 456 -21.54 -18.59 -12.49
N ARG A 457 -20.66 -19.28 -11.76
CA ARG A 457 -21.01 -20.22 -10.68
C ARG A 457 -21.24 -19.50 -9.35
N GLY A 458 -20.57 -18.36 -9.15
CA GLY A 458 -20.69 -17.48 -8.00
C GLY A 458 -20.18 -16.09 -8.35
N THR A 459 -20.54 -15.10 -7.55
CA THR A 459 -20.14 -13.71 -7.77
C THR A 459 -18.61 -13.53 -7.76
N ASP A 460 -17.88 -14.38 -7.05
CA ASP A 460 -16.42 -14.36 -6.98
C ASP A 460 -15.71 -14.66 -8.32
N ASP A 461 -16.42 -15.22 -9.28
CA ASP A 461 -15.87 -15.49 -10.62
C ASP A 461 -15.43 -14.21 -11.32
N VAL A 462 -16.06 -13.07 -11.00
CA VAL A 462 -15.72 -11.75 -11.54
C VAL A 462 -14.26 -11.35 -11.28
N TRP A 463 -13.71 -11.75 -10.15
CA TRP A 463 -12.35 -11.36 -9.75
C TRP A 463 -11.25 -12.01 -10.59
N PHE A 464 -11.57 -13.11 -11.29
CA PHE A 464 -10.62 -13.87 -12.11
C PHE A 464 -10.74 -13.56 -13.61
N LEU A 465 -11.45 -12.48 -13.94
CA LEU A 465 -11.51 -11.86 -15.26
C LEU A 465 -10.82 -10.48 -15.25
N GLU A 466 -10.48 -9.99 -16.43
CA GLU A 466 -10.00 -8.62 -16.60
C GLU A 466 -11.18 -7.63 -16.73
N TYR A 467 -10.95 -6.37 -16.39
CA TYR A 467 -11.99 -5.32 -16.44
C TYR A 467 -12.68 -5.22 -17.81
N ASN A 468 -11.89 -5.22 -18.90
CA ASN A 468 -12.46 -5.13 -20.25
C ASN A 468 -13.26 -6.38 -20.66
N GLU A 469 -12.96 -7.55 -20.09
CA GLU A 469 -13.78 -8.75 -20.30
C GLU A 469 -15.15 -8.57 -19.64
N MET A 470 -15.20 -7.99 -18.43
CA MET A 470 -16.48 -7.68 -17.77
C MET A 470 -17.28 -6.64 -18.55
N VAL A 471 -16.65 -5.59 -19.09
CA VAL A 471 -17.33 -4.63 -19.99
C VAL A 471 -17.99 -5.35 -21.17
N ALA A 472 -17.28 -6.30 -21.80
CA ALA A 472 -17.82 -7.07 -22.91
C ALA A 472 -18.97 -8.02 -22.49
N LEU A 473 -18.89 -8.63 -21.31
CA LEU A 473 -19.96 -9.48 -20.76
C LEU A 473 -21.20 -8.64 -20.40
N ALA A 474 -21.01 -7.45 -19.80
CA ALA A 474 -22.07 -6.50 -19.50
C ALA A 474 -22.83 -6.06 -20.77
N GLY A 475 -22.12 -5.78 -21.87
CA GLY A 475 -22.76 -5.47 -23.15
C GLY A 475 -23.58 -6.63 -23.73
N LYS A 476 -23.14 -7.87 -23.53
CA LYS A 476 -23.94 -9.05 -23.87
C LYS A 476 -25.20 -9.14 -23.00
N LEU A 477 -25.10 -8.90 -21.68
CA LEU A 477 -26.25 -8.86 -20.78
C LEU A 477 -27.27 -7.79 -21.20
N ASP A 478 -26.82 -6.55 -21.45
CA ASP A 478 -27.67 -5.42 -21.84
C ASP A 478 -28.41 -5.69 -23.16
N SER A 479 -27.79 -6.44 -24.08
CA SER A 479 -28.41 -6.82 -25.35
C SER A 479 -29.37 -8.00 -25.26
N GLY A 480 -29.49 -8.64 -24.07
CA GLY A 480 -30.28 -9.87 -23.91
C GLY A 480 -29.67 -11.08 -24.62
N TYR A 481 -28.34 -11.08 -24.83
CA TYR A 481 -27.65 -12.18 -25.50
C TYR A 481 -27.76 -13.48 -24.73
N VAL A 482 -28.06 -14.57 -25.43
CA VAL A 482 -28.12 -15.92 -24.87
C VAL A 482 -26.75 -16.59 -25.04
N PHE A 483 -26.05 -16.77 -23.94
CA PHE A 483 -24.72 -17.40 -23.91
C PHE A 483 -24.81 -18.87 -24.35
N GLN A 484 -23.93 -19.29 -25.25
CA GLN A 484 -23.86 -20.66 -25.69
C GLN A 484 -23.10 -21.54 -24.69
N PRO A 485 -23.46 -22.84 -24.52
CA PRO A 485 -22.78 -23.71 -23.56
C PRO A 485 -21.25 -23.78 -23.72
N GLU A 486 -20.76 -23.73 -24.95
CA GLU A 486 -19.34 -23.77 -25.26
C GLU A 486 -18.64 -22.48 -24.79
N GLU A 487 -19.27 -21.32 -25.00
CA GLU A 487 -18.74 -20.01 -24.51
C GLU A 487 -18.66 -19.99 -22.98
N ILE A 488 -19.71 -20.48 -22.30
CA ILE A 488 -19.73 -20.58 -20.83
C ILE A 488 -18.61 -21.50 -20.36
N LYS A 489 -18.43 -22.66 -20.99
CA LYS A 489 -17.38 -23.62 -20.64
C LYS A 489 -15.99 -23.03 -20.79
N ASP A 490 -15.74 -22.32 -21.89
CA ASP A 490 -14.44 -21.67 -22.14
C ASP A 490 -14.18 -20.55 -21.14
N LEU A 491 -15.20 -19.75 -20.81
CA LEU A 491 -15.12 -18.70 -19.80
C LEU A 491 -14.79 -19.28 -18.42
N GLN A 492 -15.51 -20.32 -18.02
CA GLN A 492 -15.30 -20.99 -16.73
C GLN A 492 -13.90 -21.62 -16.63
N LYS A 493 -13.40 -22.22 -17.73
CA LYS A 493 -12.03 -22.75 -17.76
C LYS A 493 -10.98 -21.64 -17.56
N ARG A 494 -11.18 -20.45 -18.13
CA ARG A 494 -10.28 -19.30 -17.92
C ARG A 494 -10.32 -18.79 -16.48
N ILE A 495 -11.52 -18.71 -15.89
CA ILE A 495 -11.73 -18.33 -14.49
C ILE A 495 -11.02 -19.33 -13.57
N ASP A 496 -11.23 -20.64 -13.77
CA ASP A 496 -10.59 -21.70 -12.98
C ASP A 496 -9.04 -21.63 -13.08
N SER A 497 -8.53 -21.40 -14.29
CA SER A 497 -7.08 -21.23 -14.51
C SER A 497 -6.55 -19.98 -13.80
N GLY A 498 -7.28 -18.87 -13.85
CA GLY A 498 -6.93 -17.63 -13.15
C GLY A 498 -6.91 -17.82 -11.63
N ARG A 499 -7.92 -18.51 -11.08
CA ARG A 499 -8.03 -18.84 -9.65
C ARG A 499 -6.87 -19.73 -9.20
N SER A 500 -6.59 -20.81 -9.92
CA SER A 500 -5.49 -21.72 -9.59
C SER A 500 -4.13 -21.05 -9.64
N ARG A 501 -3.90 -20.15 -10.61
CA ARG A 501 -2.66 -19.37 -10.65
C ARG A 501 -2.56 -18.43 -9.45
N PHE A 502 -3.62 -17.69 -9.13
CA PHE A 502 -3.65 -16.79 -7.99
C PHE A 502 -3.31 -17.53 -6.69
N GLU A 503 -3.96 -18.65 -6.42
CA GLU A 503 -3.74 -19.48 -5.22
C GLU A 503 -2.30 -20.02 -5.14
N ARG A 504 -1.75 -20.50 -6.26
CA ARG A 504 -0.38 -21.02 -6.34
C ARG A 504 0.68 -20.01 -5.92
N PHE A 505 0.45 -18.73 -6.19
CA PHE A 505 1.44 -17.70 -5.90
C PHE A 505 1.27 -17.02 -4.54
N CYS A 506 0.32 -17.46 -3.70
CA CYS A 506 0.13 -16.88 -2.37
C CYS A 506 1.38 -17.04 -1.49
N ASP A 507 2.05 -18.18 -1.55
CA ASP A 507 3.23 -18.49 -0.75
C ASP A 507 4.56 -18.05 -1.38
N VAL A 508 4.52 -17.40 -2.54
CA VAL A 508 5.73 -16.94 -3.24
C VAL A 508 6.07 -15.52 -2.85
N GLU A 509 7.23 -15.30 -2.25
CA GLU A 509 7.73 -13.98 -1.90
C GLU A 509 8.17 -13.20 -3.17
N PRO A 510 7.62 -12.03 -3.45
CA PRO A 510 7.98 -11.25 -4.61
C PRO A 510 9.30 -10.49 -4.42
N PRO A 511 10.18 -10.41 -5.43
CA PRO A 511 11.36 -9.56 -5.36
C PRO A 511 10.98 -8.06 -5.44
N ARG A 512 11.71 -7.22 -4.71
CA ARG A 512 11.57 -5.74 -4.78
C ARG A 512 11.97 -5.19 -6.14
N VAL A 513 13.02 -5.78 -6.74
CA VAL A 513 13.55 -5.41 -8.05
C VAL A 513 13.69 -6.68 -8.88
N LEU A 514 13.24 -6.63 -10.12
CA LEU A 514 13.29 -7.73 -11.06
C LEU A 514 13.87 -7.24 -12.39
N MET A 515 14.84 -7.95 -12.93
CA MET A 515 15.42 -7.64 -14.23
C MET A 515 14.72 -8.44 -15.34
N GLY A 516 14.68 -7.90 -16.55
CA GLY A 516 14.01 -8.53 -17.69
C GLY A 516 14.57 -9.89 -18.08
N ASN A 517 15.81 -10.20 -17.71
CA ASN A 517 16.45 -11.50 -17.87
C ASN A 517 16.18 -12.48 -16.70
N GLY A 518 15.40 -12.06 -15.70
CA GLY A 518 15.08 -12.86 -14.52
C GLY A 518 16.05 -12.70 -13.34
N THR A 519 17.12 -11.94 -13.48
CA THR A 519 18.03 -11.65 -12.36
C THR A 519 17.30 -10.87 -11.27
N ILE A 520 17.54 -11.24 -10.01
CA ILE A 520 16.98 -10.59 -8.82
C ILE A 520 18.12 -10.02 -7.99
N PRO A 521 18.32 -8.70 -7.95
CA PRO A 521 19.26 -8.06 -7.02
C PRO A 521 18.88 -8.36 -5.57
N ARG A 522 19.89 -8.66 -4.74
CA ARG A 522 19.70 -9.00 -3.32
C ARG A 522 20.45 -8.04 -2.40
N PRO A 523 20.04 -6.78 -2.32
CA PRO A 523 20.69 -5.79 -1.48
C PRO A 523 20.54 -6.11 0.00
N SER A 524 21.52 -5.67 0.79
CA SER A 524 21.54 -5.81 2.23
C SER A 524 21.83 -4.48 2.91
N TYR A 525 21.50 -4.38 4.19
CA TYR A 525 21.89 -3.27 5.05
C TYR A 525 23.37 -3.37 5.44
N SER A 526 23.98 -2.23 5.79
CA SER A 526 25.29 -2.21 6.45
C SER A 526 25.12 -2.61 7.91
N SER A 527 26.00 -3.49 8.39
CA SER A 527 26.05 -3.89 9.80
C SER A 527 26.98 -3.02 10.65
N GLU A 528 27.58 -1.97 10.08
CA GLU A 528 28.54 -1.11 10.77
C GLU A 528 27.92 -0.43 12.00
N GLY A 529 28.51 -0.67 13.16
CA GLY A 529 28.06 -0.12 14.43
C GLY A 529 26.75 -0.69 14.98
N ILE A 530 26.25 -1.82 14.42
CA ILE A 530 25.06 -2.52 14.90
C ILE A 530 25.49 -3.73 15.73
N PRO A 531 24.79 -4.07 16.84
CA PRO A 531 25.09 -5.27 17.63
C PRO A 531 25.09 -6.54 16.79
N GLU A 532 25.98 -7.47 17.12
CA GLU A 532 26.03 -8.77 16.44
C GLU A 532 24.74 -9.55 16.67
N GLY A 533 24.20 -10.15 15.60
CA GLY A 533 22.95 -10.90 15.64
C GLY A 533 21.67 -10.03 15.64
N ALA A 534 21.78 -8.70 15.60
CA ALA A 534 20.61 -7.84 15.50
C ALA A 534 20.01 -7.89 14.09
N LEU A 535 18.68 -7.85 14.01
CA LEU A 535 17.93 -7.75 12.77
C LEU A 535 17.94 -6.29 12.30
N ILE A 536 18.42 -6.06 11.07
CA ILE A 536 18.65 -4.71 10.56
C ILE A 536 17.55 -4.29 9.61
N GLY A 537 17.04 -3.08 9.79
CA GLY A 537 16.03 -2.45 8.95
C GLY A 537 16.23 -0.94 8.85
N MET A 538 15.16 -0.24 8.59
CA MET A 538 15.11 1.22 8.51
C MET A 538 14.41 1.79 9.74
N GLY A 539 15.08 2.62 10.54
CA GLY A 539 14.47 3.39 11.61
C GLY A 539 13.58 4.49 11.03
N VAL A 540 12.30 4.48 11.36
CA VAL A 540 11.32 5.42 10.79
C VAL A 540 10.63 6.28 11.84
N SER A 541 10.61 5.85 13.09
CA SER A 541 10.16 6.63 14.24
C SER A 541 11.15 6.44 15.38
N ALA A 542 11.69 7.53 15.90
CA ALA A 542 12.77 7.51 16.87
C ALA A 542 12.32 7.02 18.26
N GLY A 543 13.25 6.41 18.97
CA GLY A 543 13.07 5.89 20.34
C GLY A 543 13.68 4.51 20.49
N VAL A 544 13.81 4.07 21.75
CA VAL A 544 14.27 2.72 22.11
C VAL A 544 13.30 2.15 23.12
N VAL A 545 12.79 0.96 22.86
CA VAL A 545 11.83 0.26 23.70
C VAL A 545 12.20 -1.20 23.83
N GLU A 546 12.06 -1.76 25.02
CA GLU A 546 12.13 -3.19 25.29
C GLU A 546 10.75 -3.72 25.66
N GLY A 547 10.42 -4.90 25.19
CA GLY A 547 9.13 -5.51 25.46
C GLY A 547 8.97 -6.88 24.84
N ARG A 548 7.79 -7.45 25.02
CA ARG A 548 7.43 -8.75 24.42
C ARG A 548 6.93 -8.56 23.02
N ALA A 549 7.45 -9.34 22.10
CA ALA A 549 7.01 -9.39 20.71
C ALA A 549 5.62 -10.03 20.60
N ARG A 550 4.77 -9.45 19.78
CA ARG A 550 3.53 -10.03 19.29
C ARG A 550 3.58 -10.05 17.76
N VAL A 551 3.74 -11.23 17.18
CA VAL A 551 3.66 -11.40 15.72
C VAL A 551 2.20 -11.50 15.34
N ILE A 552 1.75 -10.58 14.51
CA ILE A 552 0.38 -10.54 13.97
C ILE A 552 0.49 -10.56 12.46
N THR A 553 -0.13 -11.55 11.83
CA THR A 553 -0.20 -11.68 10.37
C THR A 553 -1.55 -11.26 9.83
N ASP A 554 -2.60 -11.41 10.64
CA ASP A 554 -3.95 -10.95 10.36
C ASP A 554 -4.53 -10.18 11.55
N PRO A 555 -4.75 -8.85 11.41
CA PRO A 555 -5.31 -8.02 12.48
C PRO A 555 -6.78 -8.33 12.79
N GLY A 556 -7.46 -9.09 11.94
CA GLY A 556 -8.83 -9.57 12.16
C GLY A 556 -8.92 -10.84 13.01
N GLU A 557 -7.82 -11.57 13.18
CA GLU A 557 -7.81 -12.83 13.93
C GLU A 557 -7.03 -12.73 15.24
N GLU A 558 -6.06 -11.79 15.32
CA GLU A 558 -5.15 -11.66 16.46
C GLU A 558 -5.25 -10.29 17.11
N SER A 559 -5.00 -10.22 18.41
CA SER A 559 -5.04 -8.99 19.20
C SER A 559 -3.68 -8.60 19.74
N LEU A 560 -3.42 -7.30 19.86
CA LEU A 560 -2.25 -6.72 20.49
C LEU A 560 -2.60 -6.20 21.87
N LEU A 561 -1.92 -6.71 22.90
CA LEU A 561 -2.10 -6.21 24.27
C LEU A 561 -1.30 -4.93 24.46
N LYS A 562 -1.75 -4.08 25.40
CA LYS A 562 -1.08 -2.81 25.71
C LYS A 562 0.36 -3.05 26.18
N GLY A 563 1.31 -2.39 25.52
CA GLY A 563 2.73 -2.48 25.86
C GLY A 563 3.49 -3.61 25.16
N GLU A 564 2.83 -4.43 24.35
CA GLU A 564 3.52 -5.38 23.47
C GLU A 564 4.14 -4.67 22.25
N ILE A 565 5.13 -5.31 21.64
CA ILE A 565 5.78 -4.84 20.42
C ILE A 565 5.12 -5.55 19.24
N LEU A 566 4.45 -4.78 18.39
CA LEU A 566 3.83 -5.30 17.17
C LEU A 566 4.89 -5.69 16.15
N ILE A 567 4.84 -6.93 15.69
CA ILE A 567 5.60 -7.42 14.53
C ILE A 567 4.62 -7.83 13.45
N ALA A 568 4.74 -7.24 12.27
CA ALA A 568 3.80 -7.45 11.18
C ALA A 568 4.52 -7.60 9.83
N PRO A 569 3.98 -8.38 8.89
CA PRO A 569 4.54 -8.48 7.53
C PRO A 569 4.43 -7.16 6.79
N PHE A 570 3.33 -6.47 6.94
CA PHE A 570 3.05 -5.12 6.42
C PHE A 570 1.94 -4.48 7.26
N THR A 571 1.67 -3.20 7.04
CA THR A 571 0.53 -2.53 7.66
C THR A 571 -0.15 -1.61 6.65
N ASP A 572 -1.45 -1.68 6.62
CA ASP A 572 -2.34 -0.79 5.87
C ASP A 572 -3.27 -0.04 6.83
N PRO A 573 -4.17 0.81 6.36
CA PRO A 573 -5.04 1.57 7.24
C PRO A 573 -5.92 0.74 8.18
N ALA A 574 -6.24 -0.49 7.82
CA ALA A 574 -7.02 -1.38 8.69
C ALA A 574 -6.24 -1.85 9.95
N TRP A 575 -4.90 -1.73 9.93
CA TRP A 575 -4.04 -2.02 11.08
C TRP A 575 -3.94 -0.86 12.08
N THR A 576 -4.36 0.34 11.69
CA THR A 576 -4.13 1.56 12.50
C THR A 576 -4.60 1.43 13.95
N PRO A 577 -5.75 0.82 14.23
CA PRO A 577 -6.22 0.70 15.62
C PRO A 577 -5.29 -0.11 16.54
N LEU A 578 -4.48 -1.04 16.00
CA LEU A 578 -3.52 -1.81 16.80
C LEU A 578 -2.34 -0.94 17.30
N PHE A 579 -2.03 0.15 16.61
CA PHE A 579 -0.91 1.02 16.97
C PHE A 579 -1.08 1.69 18.32
N ILE A 580 -2.31 1.92 18.77
CA ILE A 580 -2.59 2.54 20.07
C ILE A 580 -2.03 1.70 21.23
N ASN A 581 -2.08 0.37 21.10
CA ASN A 581 -1.58 -0.57 22.11
C ASN A 581 -0.08 -0.87 21.98
N ALA A 582 0.53 -0.57 20.83
CA ALA A 582 1.90 -0.92 20.54
C ALA A 582 2.91 -0.08 21.33
N ALA A 583 3.83 -0.71 22.05
CA ALA A 583 4.99 -0.05 22.64
C ALA A 583 6.04 0.32 21.57
N ALA A 584 6.20 -0.54 20.57
CA ALA A 584 6.99 -0.30 19.36
C ALA A 584 6.39 -1.09 18.19
N VAL A 585 6.81 -0.74 16.97
CA VAL A 585 6.33 -1.40 15.74
C VAL A 585 7.52 -1.86 14.90
N VAL A 586 7.46 -3.11 14.46
CA VAL A 586 8.45 -3.73 13.57
C VAL A 586 7.73 -4.30 12.36
N ILE A 587 8.13 -3.89 11.15
CA ILE A 587 7.42 -4.24 9.92
C ILE A 587 8.41 -4.82 8.91
N GLU A 588 8.01 -5.90 8.28
CA GLU A 588 8.84 -6.61 7.31
C GLU A 588 8.94 -5.85 5.98
N VAL A 589 7.82 -5.36 5.47
CA VAL A 589 7.75 -4.60 4.22
C VAL A 589 7.27 -3.18 4.49
N GLY A 590 8.13 -2.20 4.22
CA GLY A 590 7.76 -0.81 4.41
C GLY A 590 8.92 0.15 4.15
N GLY A 591 8.65 1.45 4.25
CA GLY A 591 9.64 2.51 4.09
C GLY A 591 9.22 3.77 4.84
N THR A 592 9.96 4.85 4.71
CA THR A 592 9.71 6.09 5.47
C THR A 592 8.36 6.74 5.20
N MET A 593 7.75 6.43 4.07
CA MET A 593 6.49 7.04 3.61
C MET A 593 5.30 6.07 3.67
N THR A 594 5.51 4.82 4.08
CA THR A 594 4.44 3.83 4.20
C THR A 594 3.51 4.14 5.36
N HIS A 595 2.30 3.62 5.32
CA HIS A 595 1.25 3.91 6.28
C HIS A 595 1.70 3.70 7.73
N GLY A 596 2.21 2.52 8.06
CA GLY A 596 2.68 2.21 9.44
C GLY A 596 3.78 3.13 9.93
N SER A 597 4.74 3.48 9.07
CA SER A 597 5.81 4.43 9.43
C SER A 597 5.30 5.82 9.77
N VAL A 598 4.23 6.18 9.12
CA VAL A 598 3.58 7.47 9.28
C VAL A 598 2.82 7.52 10.59
N ILE A 599 1.99 6.53 10.84
CA ILE A 599 1.20 6.40 12.06
C ILE A 599 2.13 6.29 13.26
N ALA A 600 3.17 5.44 13.20
CA ALA A 600 4.16 5.33 14.27
C ALA A 600 4.79 6.70 14.63
N ARG A 601 5.13 7.53 13.63
CA ARG A 601 5.63 8.89 13.88
C ARG A 601 4.59 9.82 14.45
N GLU A 602 3.36 9.78 13.96
CA GLU A 602 2.27 10.64 14.46
C GLU A 602 1.93 10.35 15.92
N TYR A 603 1.95 9.08 16.31
CA TYR A 603 1.74 8.64 17.70
C TYR A 603 3.02 8.65 18.54
N GLY A 604 4.19 8.86 17.95
CA GLY A 604 5.48 8.85 18.64
C GLY A 604 5.93 7.47 19.11
N ILE A 605 5.48 6.41 18.44
CA ILE A 605 5.82 5.02 18.73
C ILE A 605 7.14 4.68 18.01
N PRO A 606 8.18 4.15 18.70
CA PRO A 606 9.41 3.71 18.07
C PRO A 606 9.13 2.67 16.98
N ALA A 607 9.74 2.83 15.80
CA ALA A 607 9.47 1.89 14.72
C ALA A 607 10.68 1.62 13.82
N VAL A 608 10.82 0.34 13.44
CA VAL A 608 11.78 -0.18 12.47
C VAL A 608 11.01 -0.92 11.38
N VAL A 609 11.27 -0.60 10.14
CA VAL A 609 10.60 -1.23 8.99
C VAL A 609 11.60 -1.80 8.00
N SER A 610 11.11 -2.58 7.04
CA SER A 610 11.93 -3.21 5.98
C SER A 610 12.98 -4.17 6.56
N ILE A 611 12.58 -5.02 7.51
CA ILE A 611 13.39 -6.14 8.04
C ILE A 611 12.90 -7.43 7.38
N PRO A 612 13.61 -7.95 6.37
CA PRO A 612 13.18 -9.18 5.67
C PRO A 612 13.09 -10.38 6.64
N GLY A 613 12.00 -11.15 6.55
CA GLY A 613 11.79 -12.37 7.34
C GLY A 613 11.64 -12.15 8.85
N VAL A 614 11.34 -10.94 9.32
CA VAL A 614 11.20 -10.67 10.76
C VAL A 614 10.03 -11.43 11.38
N THR A 615 8.97 -11.65 10.66
CA THR A 615 7.80 -12.41 11.13
C THR A 615 8.10 -13.89 11.35
N GLU A 616 9.07 -14.43 10.63
CA GLU A 616 9.56 -15.81 10.81
C GLU A 616 10.67 -15.90 11.88
N SER A 617 11.55 -14.90 11.92
CA SER A 617 12.72 -14.86 12.80
C SER A 617 12.38 -14.59 14.26
N VAL A 618 11.31 -13.84 14.52
CA VAL A 618 10.84 -13.51 15.87
C VAL A 618 9.55 -14.28 16.15
N LYS A 619 9.46 -14.86 17.34
CA LYS A 619 8.24 -15.56 17.78
C LYS A 619 7.49 -14.73 18.81
N THR A 620 6.17 -14.84 18.81
CA THR A 620 5.30 -14.22 19.82
C THR A 620 5.75 -14.59 21.23
N GLY A 621 5.83 -13.61 22.12
CA GLY A 621 6.25 -13.75 23.51
C GLY A 621 7.74 -13.53 23.74
N ARG A 622 8.58 -13.52 22.68
CA ARG A 622 10.03 -13.30 22.80
C ARG A 622 10.32 -11.88 23.29
N HIS A 623 11.31 -11.72 24.16
CA HIS A 623 11.73 -10.41 24.65
C HIS A 623 12.71 -9.77 23.67
N ILE A 624 12.41 -8.58 23.19
CA ILE A 624 13.19 -7.86 22.17
C ILE A 624 13.39 -6.39 22.54
N ARG A 625 14.45 -5.79 22.00
CA ARG A 625 14.70 -4.34 22.03
C ARG A 625 14.59 -3.77 20.64
N VAL A 626 13.71 -2.79 20.47
CA VAL A 626 13.54 -2.06 19.20
C VAL A 626 14.25 -0.72 19.28
N ASN A 627 15.18 -0.45 18.40
CA ASN A 627 15.87 0.83 18.28
C ASN A 627 15.43 1.55 17.00
N GLY A 628 14.35 2.29 17.09
CA GLY A 628 13.78 3.07 15.98
C GLY A 628 14.65 4.26 15.55
N SER A 629 15.59 4.71 16.40
CA SER A 629 16.52 5.78 16.05
C SER A 629 17.66 5.30 15.14
N ARG A 630 18.09 4.03 15.29
CA ARG A 630 19.21 3.43 14.55
C ARG A 630 18.77 2.37 13.53
N GLY A 631 17.53 1.92 13.59
CA GLY A 631 16.94 0.99 12.62
C GLY A 631 17.34 -0.47 12.81
N PHE A 632 17.33 -0.98 14.04
CA PHE A 632 17.58 -2.40 14.29
C PHE A 632 16.74 -2.96 15.45
N VAL A 633 16.64 -4.28 15.50
CA VAL A 633 15.96 -5.03 16.56
C VAL A 633 16.93 -6.06 17.13
N GLU A 634 17.12 -6.05 18.44
CA GLU A 634 17.92 -7.04 19.18
C GLU A 634 16.99 -8.08 19.80
N LEU A 635 17.41 -9.34 19.69
CA LEU A 635 16.78 -10.47 20.39
C LEU A 635 17.48 -10.60 21.74
N LEU A 636 16.76 -10.40 22.84
CA LEU A 636 17.36 -10.33 24.18
C LEU A 636 17.47 -11.71 24.87
N ASP A 637 16.71 -12.73 24.40
CA ASP A 637 16.69 -14.09 24.99
C ASP A 637 16.86 -15.18 23.90
#